data_b4306cd6d33bba86a7980a56df166e11
#
_entry.id   b4306cd6d33bba86a7980a56df166e11
#
_cell.length_a   1.000
_cell.length_b   1.000
_cell.length_c   1.000
_cell.angle_alpha   90.00
_cell.angle_beta   90.00
_cell.angle_gamma   90.00
#
_symmetry.space_group_name_H-M   'P 1'
#
loop_
_entity.id
_entity.type
_entity.pdbx_description
1 polymer ?
#
loop_
_entity_poly.entity_id
_entity_poly.type
_entity_poly.pdbx_seq_one_letter_code
_entity_poly.pdbx_strand_id
1 'polypeptide(L)'
;MRTALQVKKNRQVRRGLVWDRRRPRLLLTTGVTKRQSAGGDACAPSTDGPSTGAPSIVAINSAVRVICVICVICGCLFAQTQDDGFTELKKGNYENAIRLFTTRLNSTPNDVTAEKSILSALIETGRYVDAESSAKKFLLKVPEAGAVRHQLGLVFALTGRYSEAITEFERATAQLEKANAPGNELESRLSLAEAMDLTGQNEHAKQIYESFVKYYFDKEPQTASELTSIARALVHLEKFQDANDMYRAAIEADSEHVEAQLGAGELFTEKYNYGDAAQFFNDALQVNPNSARAHLDVALNKRLEGGEELQSAIARALAINPNFVDALALKAALALDAGEFDSATADIDKALKVNPRSPEVHALRASMFYLQDRDIEAEVAATLAISPHYGELFNTLSHYATITRRTEQAAQFARRAIAISPRLWDAHLSLGMALLRLGQMEQGRTEVETAFKGDAFNVWAKNTLDLLDTMQDFAETKRGPFVVKAAAQESGVLSGYALDLVEEASNKLTAKYHFTPKGPITIEIFKNHEDFAVRTLGLPGLGALGVCFGQVIAQDSPSARGVGEFNWGSTLWHEFTHVITLQMTDYRIPRWFSEGLSVYEERRARPGWGDDWNPLFVRSFNDGKWFKIANLDAGFQRPSNPQDVPVAYFEASQVCEFIVDRFGFDAILHMLTMYRDKAQTTDVLRQVLKLSESDFDREFAAYIQKKARPLNDALKTEANAAASMSKDEVIKLLETQDSFALRLRAGDLLAADGDSEGAITQYRRAIELFPYFTGQGNAYDSLEKILEKKNDIGGAADVIESQLKVDENNVEAMKTLARLRLAQGDKVRGLEALRASFYVAPFDYALHTRAGELSVEAKDYAKALSEFQAALALEPPNIAEANFNVASAYYALGRQPEAKKSVLRALEAAPRYEKAQELLLKIVGQ
;
A
#
# COMPACT_ATOMS: atom_id res chain seq x y z
N MET A 1 -24.06 15.83 28.09
CA MET A 1 -23.63 14.44 28.12
C MET A 1 -22.35 14.23 28.93
N ARG A 2 -21.24 14.93 28.65
CA ARG A 2 -19.97 14.77 29.41
C ARG A 2 -20.10 14.87 30.93
N THR A 3 -20.92 15.79 31.44
CA THR A 3 -21.06 16.03 32.89
C THR A 3 -21.91 14.95 33.62
N ALA A 4 -22.89 14.37 32.94
CA ALA A 4 -23.76 13.36 33.54
C ALA A 4 -23.12 11.95 33.54
N LEU A 5 -22.36 11.63 32.50
CA LEU A 5 -21.53 10.42 32.45
C LEU A 5 -20.37 10.46 33.46
N GLN A 6 -19.80 11.64 33.71
CA GLN A 6 -18.71 11.82 34.67
C GLN A 6 -19.17 11.66 36.13
N VAL A 7 -20.42 11.98 36.46
CA VAL A 7 -21.00 11.80 37.81
C VAL A 7 -21.29 10.31 38.08
N LYS A 8 -21.67 9.51 37.05
CA LYS A 8 -21.82 8.05 37.22
C LYS A 8 -20.47 7.31 37.21
N LYS A 9 -19.44 7.81 36.50
CA LYS A 9 -18.06 7.22 36.50
C LYS A 9 -17.42 7.22 37.90
N ASN A 10 -17.72 8.16 38.75
CA ASN A 10 -17.12 8.24 40.10
C ASN A 10 -17.67 7.20 41.10
N ARG A 11 -18.66 6.39 40.74
CA ARG A 11 -19.17 5.32 41.61
C ARG A 11 -18.75 3.90 41.28
N GLN A 12 -18.19 3.64 40.05
CA GLN A 12 -17.89 2.27 39.62
C GLN A 12 -16.46 2.00 39.16
N VAL A 13 -15.56 2.99 39.00
CA VAL A 13 -14.19 2.75 38.48
C VAL A 13 -13.15 3.02 39.57
N ARG A 14 -12.87 2.00 40.36
CA ARG A 14 -11.57 1.79 41.01
C ARG A 14 -11.06 0.42 40.58
N ARG A 15 -10.41 0.36 39.39
CA ARG A 15 -9.27 -0.50 39.04
C ARG A 15 -8.95 -0.29 37.56
N GLY A 16 -8.02 0.47 37.36
CA GLY A 16 -6.84 0.65 36.50
C GLY A 16 -6.85 0.06 35.11
N LEU A 17 -6.79 0.99 34.18
CA LEU A 17 -5.80 0.93 33.06
C LEU A 17 -5.58 2.38 32.64
N VAL A 18 -4.41 2.89 32.94
CA VAL A 18 -3.95 4.23 32.57
C VAL A 18 -3.48 4.19 31.14
N TRP A 19 -4.12 4.92 30.26
CA TRP A 19 -3.62 5.20 28.91
C TRP A 19 -2.47 6.21 29.02
N ASP A 20 -1.25 5.77 28.67
CA ASP A 20 -0.09 6.65 28.52
C ASP A 20 -0.17 7.39 27.18
N ARG A 21 -0.25 8.71 27.24
CA ARG A 21 -0.34 9.63 26.09
C ARG A 21 0.98 9.81 25.32
N ARG A 22 1.90 8.87 25.37
CA ARG A 22 3.17 8.99 24.64
C ARG A 22 3.39 7.83 23.65
N ARG A 23 3.07 8.12 22.37
CA ARG A 23 3.49 7.43 21.13
C ARG A 23 2.96 6.02 20.88
N PRO A 24 2.11 5.82 19.85
CA PRO A 24 2.15 4.58 19.09
C PRO A 24 3.11 4.74 17.89
N ARG A 25 4.34 4.29 18.02
CA ARG A 25 5.15 3.89 16.87
C ARG A 25 4.86 2.41 16.63
N LEU A 26 4.11 2.08 15.61
CA LEU A 26 4.04 0.73 15.09
C LEU A 26 5.31 0.49 14.26
N LEU A 27 6.26 -0.23 14.84
CA LEU A 27 7.37 -0.86 14.14
C LEU A 27 6.87 -2.22 13.64
N LEU A 28 6.64 -2.33 12.34
CA LEU A 28 6.56 -3.63 11.66
C LEU A 28 7.99 -4.19 11.53
N THR A 29 8.45 -4.92 12.54
CA THR A 29 9.65 -5.74 12.43
C THR A 29 9.25 -7.13 11.93
N THR A 30 9.61 -7.44 10.69
CA THR A 30 9.68 -8.81 10.18
C THR A 30 10.82 -9.52 10.88
N GLY A 31 10.49 -10.29 11.91
CA GLY A 31 11.43 -11.16 12.63
C GLY A 31 11.02 -12.62 12.51
N VAL A 32 11.54 -13.30 11.49
CA VAL A 32 11.52 -14.75 11.41
C VAL A 32 12.48 -15.29 12.46
N THR A 33 11.99 -15.89 13.53
CA THR A 33 12.79 -16.76 14.37
C THR A 33 12.18 -18.16 14.43
N LYS A 34 12.87 -19.08 13.75
CA LYS A 34 12.76 -20.52 13.95
C LYS A 34 12.98 -20.86 15.44
N ARG A 35 12.10 -21.65 16.03
CA ARG A 35 12.46 -22.49 17.16
C ARG A 35 12.15 -23.94 16.86
N GLN A 36 13.22 -24.71 17.00
CA GLN A 36 13.28 -26.17 16.91
C GLN A 36 12.58 -26.84 18.07
N SER A 37 12.09 -28.03 17.75
CA SER A 37 11.55 -29.08 18.58
C SER A 37 12.57 -29.74 19.51
N ALA A 38 12.12 -30.09 20.71
CA ALA A 38 12.54 -31.27 21.47
C ALA A 38 11.40 -31.53 22.48
N GLY A 39 10.72 -32.62 22.58
CA GLY A 39 11.14 -34.00 22.63
C GLY A 39 10.96 -34.50 24.07
N GLY A 40 10.15 -35.52 24.32
CA GLY A 40 10.22 -36.32 25.54
C GLY A 40 8.91 -36.53 26.28
N ASP A 41 8.20 -37.54 25.94
CA ASP A 41 7.89 -38.82 26.68
C ASP A 41 7.03 -38.78 27.94
N ALA A 42 5.82 -39.33 27.77
CA ALA A 42 5.34 -40.63 28.34
C ALA A 42 5.07 -40.70 29.86
N CYS A 43 3.87 -41.07 30.23
CA CYS A 43 3.45 -42.29 30.88
C CYS A 43 1.98 -42.30 31.34
N ALA A 44 1.25 -43.31 30.93
CA ALA A 44 0.06 -43.85 31.58
C ALA A 44 0.53 -45.10 32.40
N PRO A 45 -0.29 -45.93 33.03
CA PRO A 45 -1.60 -45.84 33.72
C PRO A 45 -1.64 -46.58 35.07
N SER A 46 -2.77 -46.62 35.78
CA SER A 46 -3.22 -47.77 36.60
C SER A 46 -4.61 -47.47 37.20
N THR A 47 -5.65 -48.18 36.90
CA THR A 47 -6.25 -49.42 37.48
C THR A 47 -6.46 -49.35 38.99
N ASP A 48 -7.72 -49.39 39.43
CA ASP A 48 -8.37 -50.56 40.00
C ASP A 48 -9.74 -50.22 40.62
N GLY A 49 -10.75 -51.06 40.35
CA GLY A 49 -12.04 -51.12 41.03
C GLY A 49 -11.94 -52.18 42.22
N PRO A 50 -12.97 -52.88 42.67
CA PRO A 50 -14.41 -52.61 42.74
C PRO A 50 -14.94 -52.89 44.16
N SER A 51 -16.27 -52.73 44.48
CA SER A 51 -17.07 -53.70 45.21
C SER A 51 -18.47 -53.13 45.63
N THR A 52 -19.47 -53.70 45.18
CA THR A 52 -20.48 -54.58 45.77
C THR A 52 -21.43 -54.01 46.85
N GLY A 53 -22.73 -54.21 46.57
CA GLY A 53 -23.77 -54.31 47.59
C GLY A 53 -25.19 -53.88 47.20
N ALA A 54 -26.00 -54.80 46.63
CA ALA A 54 -27.48 -54.77 46.68
C ALA A 54 -27.93 -55.40 48.00
N PRO A 55 -29.24 -55.50 48.41
CA PRO A 55 -30.45 -55.41 47.63
C PRO A 55 -31.72 -54.79 48.32
N SER A 56 -32.74 -54.57 47.50
CA SER A 56 -34.19 -54.96 47.57
C SER A 56 -35.21 -54.27 48.48
N ILE A 57 -36.46 -54.24 47.87
CA ILE A 57 -37.83 -54.28 48.38
C ILE A 57 -38.54 -52.91 48.32
N VAL A 58 -39.73 -52.70 47.78
CA VAL A 58 -40.92 -53.42 47.26
C VAL A 58 -41.81 -52.47 46.48
N ALA A 59 -42.50 -53.02 45.48
CA ALA A 59 -43.55 -52.38 44.66
C ALA A 59 -44.73 -51.82 45.45
N ILE A 60 -45.41 -50.83 44.90
CA ILE A 60 -46.83 -50.54 44.72
C ILE A 60 -47.10 -49.03 44.50
N ASN A 61 -47.47 -48.63 43.34
CA ASN A 61 -48.48 -47.67 42.99
C ASN A 61 -48.26 -47.20 41.52
N SER A 62 -48.72 -48.02 40.58
CA SER A 62 -48.43 -47.94 39.15
C SER A 62 -49.50 -47.26 38.28
N ALA A 63 -50.34 -46.39 38.75
CA ALA A 63 -51.32 -45.74 37.84
C ALA A 63 -51.38 -44.21 37.90
N VAL A 64 -51.01 -43.55 39.00
CA VAL A 64 -51.05 -42.09 39.08
C VAL A 64 -49.70 -41.45 38.77
N ARG A 65 -48.59 -42.19 38.85
CA ARG A 65 -47.27 -41.74 38.55
C ARG A 65 -47.00 -41.68 37.03
N VAL A 66 -47.71 -42.44 36.21
CA VAL A 66 -47.46 -42.50 34.74
C VAL A 66 -47.97 -41.24 34.04
N ILE A 67 -49.05 -40.62 34.48
CA ILE A 67 -49.61 -39.38 33.88
C ILE A 67 -48.78 -38.16 34.29
N CYS A 68 -48.32 -38.08 35.54
CA CYS A 68 -47.42 -36.99 35.97
C CYS A 68 -45.99 -37.13 35.41
N VAL A 69 -45.48 -38.35 35.21
CA VAL A 69 -44.17 -38.57 34.57
C VAL A 69 -44.23 -38.26 33.08
N ILE A 70 -45.32 -38.55 32.40
CA ILE A 70 -45.48 -38.17 30.96
C ILE A 70 -45.65 -36.68 30.83
N CYS A 71 -46.36 -35.96 31.72
CA CYS A 71 -46.45 -34.51 31.71
C CYS A 71 -45.13 -33.84 32.08
N VAL A 72 -44.36 -34.39 33.02
CA VAL A 72 -43.03 -33.88 33.39
C VAL A 72 -41.99 -34.19 32.31
N ILE A 73 -42.03 -35.39 31.70
CA ILE A 73 -41.16 -35.78 30.59
C ILE A 73 -41.54 -35.00 29.31
N CYS A 74 -42.83 -34.78 29.03
CA CYS A 74 -43.21 -33.89 27.94
C CYS A 74 -42.84 -32.43 28.25
N GLY A 75 -43.04 -31.94 29.48
CA GLY A 75 -42.62 -30.60 29.86
C GLY A 75 -41.12 -30.41 29.86
N CYS A 76 -40.36 -31.41 30.33
CA CYS A 76 -38.86 -31.39 30.24
C CYS A 76 -38.36 -31.56 28.78
N LEU A 77 -38.98 -32.38 27.95
CA LEU A 77 -38.66 -32.49 26.53
C LEU A 77 -39.02 -31.19 25.77
N PHE A 78 -40.11 -30.52 26.11
CA PHE A 78 -40.43 -29.22 25.51
C PHE A 78 -39.51 -28.11 26.03
N ALA A 79 -39.13 -28.10 27.29
CA ALA A 79 -38.13 -27.14 27.83
C ALA A 79 -36.74 -27.41 27.21
N GLN A 80 -36.33 -28.68 27.06
CA GLN A 80 -35.04 -29.08 26.52
C GLN A 80 -34.97 -28.77 25.00
N THR A 81 -36.06 -28.96 24.23
CA THR A 81 -36.07 -28.57 22.81
C THR A 81 -36.13 -27.06 22.59
N GLN A 82 -36.54 -26.28 23.60
CA GLN A 82 -36.51 -24.82 23.51
C GLN A 82 -35.09 -24.27 23.64
N ASP A 83 -34.31 -24.77 24.57
CA ASP A 83 -32.93 -24.44 24.82
C ASP A 83 -32.04 -24.87 23.65
N ASP A 84 -32.30 -26.04 23.07
CA ASP A 84 -31.51 -26.58 21.96
C ASP A 84 -31.61 -25.72 20.67
N GLY A 85 -32.79 -25.20 20.33
CA GLY A 85 -33.01 -24.39 19.11
C GLY A 85 -32.29 -23.05 19.16
N PHE A 86 -32.30 -22.35 20.30
CA PHE A 86 -31.57 -21.10 20.49
C PHE A 86 -30.07 -21.33 20.56
N THR A 87 -29.64 -22.42 21.18
CA THR A 87 -28.23 -22.82 21.24
C THR A 87 -27.68 -23.09 19.83
N GLU A 88 -28.44 -23.81 18.99
CA GLU A 88 -28.04 -24.09 17.60
C GLU A 88 -28.00 -22.79 16.76
N LEU A 89 -28.96 -21.88 16.92
CA LEU A 89 -28.99 -20.59 16.24
C LEU A 89 -27.76 -19.73 16.64
N LYS A 90 -27.50 -19.63 17.95
CA LYS A 90 -26.35 -18.87 18.48
C LYS A 90 -25.01 -19.42 17.98
N LYS A 91 -24.89 -20.74 17.82
CA LYS A 91 -23.70 -21.41 17.28
C LYS A 91 -23.59 -21.36 15.75
N GLY A 92 -24.56 -20.78 15.05
CA GLY A 92 -24.61 -20.74 13.59
C GLY A 92 -24.95 -22.08 12.92
N ASN A 93 -25.55 -23.03 13.66
CA ASN A 93 -26.05 -24.29 13.11
C ASN A 93 -27.45 -24.08 12.51
N TYR A 94 -27.55 -23.21 11.53
CA TYR A 94 -28.81 -22.64 11.02
C TYR A 94 -29.83 -23.70 10.56
N GLU A 95 -29.41 -24.75 9.85
CA GLU A 95 -30.33 -25.80 9.41
C GLU A 95 -30.94 -26.59 10.58
N ASN A 96 -30.15 -26.87 11.60
CA ASN A 96 -30.65 -27.50 12.84
C ASN A 96 -31.60 -26.57 13.59
N ALA A 97 -31.27 -25.29 13.69
CA ALA A 97 -32.14 -24.30 14.31
C ALA A 97 -33.50 -24.22 13.60
N ILE A 98 -33.48 -24.08 12.24
CA ILE A 98 -34.70 -24.07 11.43
C ILE A 98 -35.55 -25.33 11.68
N ARG A 99 -34.94 -26.51 11.71
CA ARG A 99 -35.65 -27.78 11.94
C ARG A 99 -36.31 -27.81 13.35
N LEU A 100 -35.59 -27.39 14.39
CA LEU A 100 -36.09 -27.38 15.76
C LEU A 100 -37.22 -26.36 15.95
N PHE A 101 -37.08 -25.14 15.44
CA PHE A 101 -38.12 -24.12 15.50
C PHE A 101 -39.34 -24.48 14.63
N THR A 102 -39.12 -25.11 13.47
CA THR A 102 -40.23 -25.63 12.64
C THR A 102 -41.04 -26.70 13.38
N THR A 103 -40.37 -27.59 14.12
CA THR A 103 -41.02 -28.58 14.97
C THR A 103 -41.84 -27.89 16.06
N ARG A 104 -41.31 -26.84 16.67
CA ARG A 104 -41.98 -26.02 17.68
C ARG A 104 -43.22 -25.31 17.10
N LEU A 105 -43.11 -24.71 15.90
CA LEU A 105 -44.23 -24.09 15.19
C LEU A 105 -45.35 -25.08 14.82
N ASN A 106 -45.03 -26.34 14.55
CA ASN A 106 -46.05 -27.39 14.26
C ASN A 106 -46.90 -27.67 15.53
N SER A 107 -46.29 -27.54 16.71
CA SER A 107 -47.03 -27.72 18.00
C SER A 107 -47.65 -26.42 18.53
N THR A 108 -47.04 -25.29 18.20
CA THR A 108 -47.49 -23.95 18.63
C THR A 108 -47.49 -23.00 17.42
N PRO A 109 -48.52 -23.05 16.53
CA PRO A 109 -48.53 -22.37 15.24
C PRO A 109 -48.47 -20.84 15.24
N ASN A 110 -48.65 -20.21 16.42
CA ASN A 110 -48.59 -18.77 16.60
C ASN A 110 -47.38 -18.29 17.42
N ASP A 111 -46.32 -19.11 17.52
CA ASP A 111 -45.13 -18.79 18.28
C ASP A 111 -44.26 -17.79 17.50
N VAL A 112 -44.39 -16.51 17.86
CA VAL A 112 -43.65 -15.38 17.27
C VAL A 112 -42.14 -15.53 17.39
N THR A 113 -41.69 -16.08 18.54
CA THR A 113 -40.25 -16.25 18.78
C THR A 113 -39.63 -17.33 17.91
N ALA A 114 -40.35 -18.44 17.73
CA ALA A 114 -39.92 -19.51 16.85
C ALA A 114 -39.85 -19.04 15.38
N GLU A 115 -40.89 -18.31 14.90
CA GLU A 115 -40.86 -17.77 13.55
C GLU A 115 -39.73 -16.73 13.36
N LYS A 116 -39.56 -15.75 14.31
CA LYS A 116 -38.43 -14.80 14.26
C LYS A 116 -37.10 -15.55 14.09
N SER A 117 -36.89 -16.62 14.87
CA SER A 117 -35.65 -17.42 14.84
C SER A 117 -35.42 -18.15 13.52
N ILE A 118 -36.49 -18.71 12.89
CA ILE A 118 -36.41 -19.29 11.57
C ILE A 118 -36.00 -18.21 10.53
N LEU A 119 -36.66 -17.06 10.58
CA LEU A 119 -36.38 -15.95 9.65
C LEU A 119 -34.95 -15.44 9.81
N SER A 120 -34.44 -15.30 11.04
CA SER A 120 -33.03 -14.93 11.28
C SER A 120 -32.07 -15.94 10.64
N ALA A 121 -32.29 -17.25 10.84
CA ALA A 121 -31.46 -18.29 10.22
C ALA A 121 -31.52 -18.29 8.67
N LEU A 122 -32.71 -18.02 8.10
CA LEU A 122 -32.88 -17.90 6.64
C LEU A 122 -32.18 -16.66 6.07
N ILE A 123 -32.20 -15.54 6.81
CA ILE A 123 -31.50 -14.29 6.42
C ILE A 123 -30.00 -14.50 6.47
N GLU A 124 -29.46 -15.07 7.56
CA GLU A 124 -28.04 -15.36 7.72
C GLU A 124 -27.48 -16.26 6.61
N THR A 125 -28.31 -17.17 6.08
CA THR A 125 -27.93 -18.07 4.99
C THR A 125 -28.30 -17.56 3.59
N GLY A 126 -28.80 -16.32 3.47
CA GLY A 126 -29.15 -15.69 2.19
C GLY A 126 -30.41 -16.26 1.51
N ARG A 127 -31.26 -16.94 2.24
CA ARG A 127 -32.51 -17.53 1.75
C ARG A 127 -33.67 -16.54 1.82
N TYR A 128 -33.47 -15.35 1.22
CA TYR A 128 -34.37 -14.18 1.36
C TYR A 128 -35.77 -14.46 0.83
N VAL A 129 -35.91 -15.24 -0.25
CA VAL A 129 -37.22 -15.62 -0.83
C VAL A 129 -38.02 -16.53 0.12
N ASP A 130 -37.35 -17.49 0.77
CA ASP A 130 -37.98 -18.38 1.74
C ASP A 130 -38.39 -17.58 2.99
N ALA A 131 -37.53 -16.68 3.45
CA ALA A 131 -37.80 -15.80 4.60
C ALA A 131 -39.02 -14.90 4.34
N GLU A 132 -39.07 -14.22 3.19
CA GLU A 132 -40.24 -13.42 2.79
C GLU A 132 -41.54 -14.23 2.76
N SER A 133 -41.50 -15.41 2.14
CA SER A 133 -42.65 -16.29 2.04
C SER A 133 -43.16 -16.75 3.41
N SER A 134 -42.24 -17.15 4.31
CA SER A 134 -42.58 -17.58 5.68
C SER A 134 -43.15 -16.43 6.50
N ALA A 135 -42.48 -15.28 6.53
CA ALA A 135 -42.95 -14.11 7.26
C ALA A 135 -44.33 -13.65 6.83
N LYS A 136 -44.59 -13.55 5.52
CA LYS A 136 -45.93 -13.20 4.97
C LYS A 136 -47.01 -14.19 5.37
N LYS A 137 -46.75 -15.50 5.29
CA LYS A 137 -47.71 -16.54 5.72
C LYS A 137 -48.02 -16.47 7.22
N PHE A 138 -46.97 -16.21 8.06
CA PHE A 138 -47.16 -16.11 9.48
C PHE A 138 -47.97 -14.85 9.86
N LEU A 139 -47.66 -13.70 9.25
CA LEU A 139 -48.36 -12.41 9.49
C LEU A 139 -49.83 -12.44 9.07
N LEU A 140 -50.24 -13.32 8.14
CA LEU A 140 -51.66 -13.53 7.86
C LEU A 140 -52.43 -14.17 9.03
N LYS A 141 -51.73 -14.95 9.87
CA LYS A 141 -52.30 -15.63 11.06
C LYS A 141 -52.14 -14.79 12.32
N VAL A 142 -51.01 -14.11 12.43
CA VAL A 142 -50.63 -13.29 13.60
C VAL A 142 -50.25 -11.87 13.15
N PRO A 143 -51.23 -11.02 12.80
CA PRO A 143 -50.94 -9.67 12.23
C PRO A 143 -50.16 -8.73 13.16
N GLU A 144 -50.22 -8.95 14.46
CA GLU A 144 -49.57 -8.10 15.49
C GLU A 144 -48.16 -8.61 15.85
N ALA A 145 -47.58 -9.54 15.08
CA ALA A 145 -46.25 -10.06 15.37
C ALA A 145 -45.14 -9.08 14.89
N GLY A 146 -44.88 -8.04 15.68
CA GLY A 146 -43.92 -6.98 15.40
C GLY A 146 -42.50 -7.51 15.12
N ALA A 147 -42.03 -8.52 15.88
CA ALA A 147 -40.70 -9.11 15.64
C ALA A 147 -40.58 -9.83 14.29
N VAL A 148 -41.65 -10.44 13.80
CA VAL A 148 -41.69 -11.07 12.44
C VAL A 148 -41.76 -9.99 11.36
N ARG A 149 -42.46 -8.87 11.60
CA ARG A 149 -42.47 -7.73 10.68
C ARG A 149 -41.08 -7.12 10.55
N HIS A 150 -40.35 -6.98 11.64
CA HIS A 150 -38.97 -6.50 11.61
C HIS A 150 -38.12 -7.37 10.68
N GLN A 151 -38.17 -8.71 10.82
CA GLN A 151 -37.43 -9.62 9.94
C GLN A 151 -37.87 -9.48 8.47
N LEU A 152 -39.16 -9.29 8.19
CA LEU A 152 -39.65 -9.01 6.83
C LEU A 152 -39.08 -7.68 6.30
N GLY A 153 -39.03 -6.66 7.12
CA GLY A 153 -38.40 -5.38 6.81
C GLY A 153 -36.91 -5.54 6.45
N LEU A 154 -36.16 -6.36 7.20
CA LEU A 154 -34.75 -6.68 6.89
C LEU A 154 -34.62 -7.36 5.53
N VAL A 155 -35.47 -8.34 5.21
CA VAL A 155 -35.47 -8.98 3.88
C VAL A 155 -35.73 -7.96 2.76
N PHE A 156 -36.65 -7.02 2.96
CA PHE A 156 -36.91 -5.97 1.98
C PHE A 156 -35.71 -5.02 1.83
N ALA A 157 -35.06 -4.63 2.93
CA ALA A 157 -33.85 -3.80 2.89
C ALA A 157 -32.70 -4.50 2.13
N LEU A 158 -32.42 -5.77 2.48
CA LEU A 158 -31.37 -6.57 1.85
C LEU A 158 -31.61 -6.85 0.35
N THR A 159 -32.87 -6.78 -0.09
CA THR A 159 -33.26 -6.96 -1.50
C THR A 159 -33.58 -5.66 -2.24
N GLY A 160 -33.28 -4.48 -1.65
CA GLY A 160 -33.39 -3.16 -2.27
C GLY A 160 -34.81 -2.58 -2.31
N ARG A 161 -35.73 -3.16 -1.56
CA ARG A 161 -37.14 -2.73 -1.46
C ARG A 161 -37.31 -1.76 -0.27
N TYR A 162 -36.50 -0.70 -0.23
CA TYR A 162 -36.36 0.19 0.91
C TYR A 162 -37.66 0.86 1.38
N SER A 163 -38.57 1.25 0.46
CA SER A 163 -39.86 1.84 0.85
C SER A 163 -40.76 0.84 1.59
N GLU A 164 -40.73 -0.42 1.16
CA GLU A 164 -41.46 -1.51 1.84
C GLU A 164 -40.80 -1.84 3.17
N ALA A 165 -39.46 -1.83 3.23
CA ALA A 165 -38.70 -2.02 4.47
C ALA A 165 -39.06 -0.97 5.52
N ILE A 166 -39.03 0.32 5.15
CA ILE A 166 -39.42 1.44 6.03
C ILE A 166 -40.84 1.23 6.57
N THR A 167 -41.83 0.91 5.68
CA THR A 167 -43.20 0.66 6.10
C THR A 167 -43.34 -0.48 7.11
N GLU A 168 -42.61 -1.60 6.88
CA GLU A 168 -42.66 -2.74 7.83
C GLU A 168 -41.89 -2.42 9.12
N PHE A 169 -40.79 -1.68 9.11
CA PHE A 169 -40.11 -1.23 10.32
C PHE A 169 -40.94 -0.24 11.16
N GLU A 170 -41.66 0.72 10.54
CA GLU A 170 -42.58 1.62 11.25
C GLU A 170 -43.69 0.83 11.98
N ARG A 171 -44.31 -0.14 11.28
CA ARG A 171 -45.34 -1.00 11.86
C ARG A 171 -44.78 -1.90 12.96
N ALA A 172 -43.61 -2.48 12.75
CA ALA A 172 -42.92 -3.34 13.72
C ALA A 172 -42.59 -2.57 14.99
N THR A 173 -42.00 -1.38 14.87
CA THR A 173 -41.69 -0.53 16.01
C THR A 173 -42.93 -0.20 16.85
N ALA A 174 -44.01 0.24 16.21
CA ALA A 174 -45.27 0.56 16.92
C ALA A 174 -45.89 -0.68 17.63
N GLN A 175 -45.83 -1.87 16.99
CA GLN A 175 -46.34 -3.10 17.58
C GLN A 175 -45.46 -3.60 18.74
N LEU A 176 -44.15 -3.47 18.64
CA LEU A 176 -43.20 -3.88 19.67
C LEU A 176 -43.22 -2.94 20.88
N GLU A 177 -43.41 -1.65 20.66
CA GLU A 177 -43.65 -0.67 21.74
C GLU A 177 -44.94 -1.02 22.54
N LYS A 178 -46.04 -1.28 21.84
CA LYS A 178 -47.31 -1.69 22.44
C LYS A 178 -47.17 -3.01 23.20
N ALA A 179 -46.35 -3.93 22.73
CA ALA A 179 -46.08 -5.22 23.37
C ALA A 179 -45.09 -5.12 24.54
N ASN A 180 -44.54 -3.94 24.84
CA ASN A 180 -43.49 -3.69 25.84
C ASN A 180 -42.28 -4.63 25.69
N ALA A 181 -41.77 -4.74 24.43
CA ALA A 181 -40.61 -5.55 24.04
C ALA A 181 -39.42 -4.66 23.67
N PRO A 182 -38.72 -4.00 24.61
CA PRO A 182 -37.83 -2.89 24.36
C PRO A 182 -36.62 -3.26 23.52
N GLY A 183 -36.01 -4.44 23.70
CA GLY A 183 -34.85 -4.86 22.89
C GLY A 183 -35.22 -4.98 21.41
N ASN A 184 -36.29 -5.73 21.06
CA ASN A 184 -36.75 -5.85 19.68
C ASN A 184 -37.28 -4.51 19.11
N GLU A 185 -37.85 -3.66 19.93
CA GLU A 185 -38.33 -2.34 19.54
C GLU A 185 -37.18 -1.43 19.13
N LEU A 186 -36.10 -1.37 19.93
CA LEU A 186 -34.89 -0.61 19.59
C LEU A 186 -34.21 -1.15 18.34
N GLU A 187 -34.09 -2.48 18.16
CA GLU A 187 -33.58 -3.06 16.91
C GLU A 187 -34.40 -2.59 15.69
N SER A 188 -35.73 -2.63 15.80
CA SER A 188 -36.62 -2.21 14.69
C SER A 188 -36.52 -0.71 14.40
N ARG A 189 -36.44 0.10 15.43
CA ARG A 189 -36.28 1.57 15.35
C ARG A 189 -34.94 1.93 14.73
N LEU A 190 -33.87 1.20 15.07
CA LEU A 190 -32.54 1.40 14.48
C LEU A 190 -32.56 1.07 12.96
N SER A 191 -33.10 -0.10 12.59
CA SER A 191 -33.23 -0.48 11.17
C SER A 191 -34.09 0.49 10.37
N LEU A 192 -35.12 1.08 10.99
CA LEU A 192 -35.92 2.16 10.40
C LEU A 192 -35.06 3.38 10.08
N ALA A 193 -34.27 3.83 11.06
CA ALA A 193 -33.40 5.00 10.91
C ALA A 193 -32.34 4.76 9.84
N GLU A 194 -31.70 3.59 9.82
CA GLU A 194 -30.69 3.22 8.82
C GLU A 194 -31.29 3.18 7.40
N ALA A 195 -32.50 2.62 7.22
CA ALA A 195 -33.18 2.60 5.92
C ALA A 195 -33.63 4.01 5.45
N MET A 196 -34.03 4.88 6.38
CA MET A 196 -34.34 6.28 6.11
C MET A 196 -33.09 7.08 5.71
N ASP A 197 -31.99 6.88 6.42
CA ASP A 197 -30.71 7.54 6.14
C ASP A 197 -30.18 7.14 4.75
N LEU A 198 -30.16 5.86 4.44
CA LEU A 198 -29.79 5.34 3.12
C LEU A 198 -30.65 5.93 1.98
N THR A 199 -31.95 6.19 2.21
CA THR A 199 -32.86 6.75 1.20
C THR A 199 -32.94 8.28 1.20
N GLY A 200 -32.06 8.97 1.93
CA GLY A 200 -31.92 10.40 1.94
C GLY A 200 -32.87 11.14 2.89
N GLN A 201 -33.55 10.44 3.81
CA GLN A 201 -34.41 11.01 4.86
C GLN A 201 -33.58 11.32 6.13
N ASN A 202 -32.41 11.92 5.96
CA ASN A 202 -31.35 12.04 6.98
C ASN A 202 -31.82 12.79 8.25
N GLU A 203 -32.66 13.83 8.12
CA GLU A 203 -33.17 14.57 9.29
C GLU A 203 -34.11 13.71 10.16
N HIS A 204 -34.95 12.88 9.55
CA HIS A 204 -35.80 11.94 10.29
C HIS A 204 -34.98 10.86 10.94
N ALA A 205 -34.03 10.26 10.22
CA ALA A 205 -33.09 9.28 10.73
C ALA A 205 -32.34 9.83 11.95
N LYS A 206 -31.79 11.03 11.86
CA LYS A 206 -31.08 11.71 12.93
C LYS A 206 -31.95 11.89 14.18
N GLN A 207 -33.22 12.33 14.02
CA GLN A 207 -34.16 12.45 15.15
C GLN A 207 -34.38 11.09 15.84
N ILE A 208 -34.48 10.03 15.05
CA ILE A 208 -34.60 8.68 15.59
C ILE A 208 -33.33 8.31 16.36
N TYR A 209 -32.11 8.49 15.79
CA TYR A 209 -30.85 8.21 16.49
C TYR A 209 -30.74 9.02 17.81
N GLU A 210 -31.11 10.29 17.80
CA GLU A 210 -31.15 11.12 19.03
C GLU A 210 -32.13 10.58 20.09
N SER A 211 -33.20 9.90 19.70
CA SER A 211 -34.16 9.28 20.61
C SER A 211 -33.55 8.13 21.44
N PHE A 212 -32.50 7.43 20.90
CA PHE A 212 -31.77 6.40 21.65
C PHE A 212 -30.97 6.98 22.81
N VAL A 213 -30.40 8.18 22.62
CA VAL A 213 -29.71 8.91 23.70
C VAL A 213 -30.69 9.25 24.84
N LYS A 214 -31.89 9.72 24.48
CA LYS A 214 -32.95 10.01 25.45
C LYS A 214 -33.39 8.72 26.15
N TYR A 215 -33.65 7.64 25.40
CA TYR A 215 -34.05 6.35 25.98
C TYR A 215 -33.02 5.86 27.01
N TYR A 216 -31.71 5.98 26.72
CA TYR A 216 -30.66 5.60 27.67
C TYR A 216 -30.80 6.29 29.03
N PHE A 217 -31.08 7.60 29.06
CA PHE A 217 -31.23 8.36 30.30
C PHE A 217 -32.56 8.11 31.01
N ASP A 218 -33.62 7.89 30.26
CA ASP A 218 -34.97 7.72 30.81
C ASP A 218 -35.19 6.31 31.36
N LYS A 219 -34.58 5.27 30.77
CA LYS A 219 -34.87 3.87 31.08
C LYS A 219 -33.70 3.12 31.72
N GLU A 220 -32.48 3.65 31.68
CA GLU A 220 -31.27 3.03 32.24
C GLU A 220 -31.11 1.54 31.82
N PRO A 221 -31.11 1.20 30.53
CA PRO A 221 -31.11 -0.17 30.05
C PRO A 221 -29.87 -0.94 30.52
N GLN A 222 -30.04 -2.25 30.72
CA GLN A 222 -28.98 -3.13 31.23
C GLN A 222 -28.76 -4.35 30.33
N THR A 223 -29.61 -4.57 29.31
CA THR A 223 -29.48 -5.74 28.44
C THR A 223 -28.48 -5.46 27.30
N ALA A 224 -27.72 -6.49 26.89
CA ALA A 224 -26.74 -6.38 25.81
C ALA A 224 -27.39 -5.87 24.52
N SER A 225 -28.56 -6.35 24.14
CA SER A 225 -29.28 -5.96 22.91
C SER A 225 -29.63 -4.47 22.90
N GLU A 226 -30.22 -3.94 24.04
CA GLU A 226 -30.57 -2.52 24.15
C GLU A 226 -29.32 -1.63 24.09
N LEU A 227 -28.25 -1.99 24.82
CA LEU A 227 -26.99 -1.25 24.85
C LEU A 227 -26.29 -1.26 23.47
N THR A 228 -26.35 -2.38 22.75
CA THR A 228 -25.81 -2.51 21.39
C THR A 228 -26.55 -1.59 20.41
N SER A 229 -27.89 -1.57 20.44
CA SER A 229 -28.69 -0.69 19.60
C SER A 229 -28.39 0.79 19.86
N ILE A 230 -28.20 1.16 21.15
CA ILE A 230 -27.81 2.51 21.53
C ILE A 230 -26.39 2.84 21.03
N ALA A 231 -25.46 1.91 21.15
CA ALA A 231 -24.09 2.08 20.65
C ALA A 231 -24.07 2.35 19.14
N ARG A 232 -24.81 1.58 18.34
CA ARG A 232 -24.95 1.79 16.88
C ARG A 232 -25.55 3.16 16.55
N ALA A 233 -26.61 3.57 17.25
CA ALA A 233 -27.18 4.91 17.08
C ALA A 233 -26.18 6.03 17.42
N LEU A 234 -25.32 5.82 18.43
CA LEU A 234 -24.25 6.77 18.77
C LEU A 234 -23.14 6.83 17.71
N VAL A 235 -22.84 5.73 17.01
CA VAL A 235 -21.93 5.74 15.86
C VAL A 235 -22.48 6.64 14.76
N HIS A 236 -23.76 6.49 14.38
CA HIS A 236 -24.40 7.38 13.38
C HIS A 236 -24.44 8.85 13.81
N LEU A 237 -24.43 9.12 15.11
CA LEU A 237 -24.31 10.48 15.67
C LEU A 237 -22.85 10.95 15.83
N GLU A 238 -21.87 10.19 15.35
CA GLU A 238 -20.42 10.44 15.50
C GLU A 238 -19.94 10.61 16.93
N LYS A 239 -20.63 9.98 17.90
CA LYS A 239 -20.28 9.97 19.32
C LYS A 239 -19.49 8.73 19.68
N PHE A 240 -18.36 8.55 19.03
CA PHE A 240 -17.60 7.30 19.02
C PHE A 240 -17.13 6.83 20.41
N GLN A 241 -16.76 7.75 21.30
CA GLN A 241 -16.37 7.38 22.67
C GLN A 241 -17.57 6.88 23.50
N ASP A 242 -18.72 7.55 23.35
CA ASP A 242 -19.94 7.13 24.01
C ASP A 242 -20.42 5.78 23.45
N ALA A 243 -20.29 5.55 22.13
CA ALA A 243 -20.58 4.28 21.47
C ALA A 243 -19.69 3.14 22.01
N ASN A 244 -18.38 3.37 22.12
CA ASN A 244 -17.46 2.40 22.71
C ASN A 244 -17.80 2.05 24.16
N ASP A 245 -18.17 3.04 24.99
CA ASP A 245 -18.60 2.80 26.37
C ASP A 245 -19.88 1.94 26.41
N MET A 246 -20.81 2.12 25.44
CA MET A 246 -22.04 1.30 25.35
C MET A 246 -21.76 -0.12 24.84
N TYR A 247 -20.89 -0.30 23.85
CA TYR A 247 -20.48 -1.65 23.43
C TYR A 247 -19.79 -2.42 24.56
N ARG A 248 -18.91 -1.77 25.31
CA ARG A 248 -18.29 -2.39 26.48
C ARG A 248 -19.32 -2.82 27.52
N ALA A 249 -20.28 -1.94 27.85
CA ALA A 249 -21.36 -2.29 28.78
C ALA A 249 -22.22 -3.45 28.25
N ALA A 250 -22.46 -3.52 26.92
CA ALA A 250 -23.19 -4.62 26.29
C ALA A 250 -22.43 -5.94 26.44
N ILE A 251 -21.11 -5.95 26.20
CA ILE A 251 -20.24 -7.13 26.33
C ILE A 251 -20.11 -7.54 27.81
N GLU A 252 -20.07 -6.59 28.75
CA GLU A 252 -20.10 -6.88 30.19
C GLU A 252 -21.43 -7.51 30.62
N ALA A 253 -22.56 -7.11 30.02
CA ALA A 253 -23.89 -7.66 30.31
C ALA A 253 -24.06 -9.08 29.71
N ASP A 254 -23.55 -9.33 28.53
CA ASP A 254 -23.49 -10.67 27.88
C ASP A 254 -22.25 -10.76 26.98
N SER A 255 -21.23 -11.47 27.46
CA SER A 255 -19.96 -11.67 26.72
C SER A 255 -20.09 -12.50 25.46
N GLU A 256 -21.18 -13.24 25.28
CA GLU A 256 -21.49 -14.04 24.11
C GLU A 256 -22.48 -13.33 23.14
N HIS A 257 -22.74 -12.05 23.36
CA HIS A 257 -23.60 -11.25 22.47
C HIS A 257 -22.85 -10.86 21.19
N VAL A 258 -23.00 -11.64 20.13
CA VAL A 258 -22.26 -11.51 18.85
C VAL A 258 -22.36 -10.10 18.26
N GLU A 259 -23.57 -9.50 18.25
CA GLU A 259 -23.78 -8.15 17.69
C GLU A 259 -23.01 -7.05 18.42
N ALA A 260 -22.80 -7.19 19.75
CA ALA A 260 -21.98 -6.25 20.50
C ALA A 260 -20.48 -6.38 20.16
N GLN A 261 -20.01 -7.62 20.01
CA GLN A 261 -18.63 -7.90 19.57
C GLN A 261 -18.39 -7.35 18.15
N LEU A 262 -19.27 -7.65 17.20
CA LEU A 262 -19.14 -7.15 15.81
C LEU A 262 -19.18 -5.62 15.77
N GLY A 263 -20.15 -4.98 16.41
CA GLY A 263 -20.26 -3.52 16.41
C GLY A 263 -19.07 -2.82 17.09
N ALA A 264 -18.50 -3.41 18.14
CA ALA A 264 -17.25 -2.93 18.72
C ALA A 264 -16.07 -3.08 17.75
N GLY A 265 -15.93 -4.25 17.11
CA GLY A 265 -14.89 -4.52 16.12
C GLY A 265 -14.98 -3.60 14.90
N GLU A 266 -16.19 -3.37 14.37
CA GLU A 266 -16.45 -2.43 13.27
C GLU A 266 -16.03 -1.01 13.64
N LEU A 267 -16.41 -0.54 14.84
CA LEU A 267 -15.99 0.79 15.33
C LEU A 267 -14.47 0.91 15.45
N PHE A 268 -13.80 -0.12 15.95
CA PHE A 268 -12.33 -0.13 16.06
C PHE A 268 -11.65 -0.20 14.70
N THR A 269 -12.19 -0.97 13.74
CA THR A 269 -11.71 -1.00 12.35
C THR A 269 -11.85 0.38 11.68
N GLU A 270 -13.02 1.02 11.82
CA GLU A 270 -13.29 2.37 11.32
C GLU A 270 -12.33 3.41 11.93
N LYS A 271 -11.92 3.23 13.20
CA LYS A 271 -10.99 4.13 13.89
C LYS A 271 -9.54 3.62 13.88
N TYR A 272 -9.20 2.79 12.88
CA TYR A 272 -7.84 2.34 12.55
C TYR A 272 -7.13 1.52 13.65
N ASN A 273 -7.89 0.96 14.58
CA ASN A 273 -7.35 0.06 15.61
C ASN A 273 -7.61 -1.41 15.24
N TYR A 274 -6.94 -1.86 14.19
CA TYR A 274 -7.13 -3.19 13.58
C TYR A 274 -6.80 -4.34 14.53
N GLY A 275 -5.85 -4.15 15.45
CA GLY A 275 -5.43 -5.18 16.41
C GLY A 275 -6.53 -5.50 17.42
N ASP A 276 -7.12 -4.48 18.06
CA ASP A 276 -8.21 -4.67 19.00
C ASP A 276 -9.50 -5.11 18.28
N ALA A 277 -9.76 -4.60 17.07
CA ALA A 277 -10.87 -5.04 16.21
C ALA A 277 -10.82 -6.56 15.93
N ALA A 278 -9.64 -7.08 15.58
CA ALA A 278 -9.45 -8.50 15.32
C ALA A 278 -9.82 -9.38 16.54
N GLN A 279 -9.57 -8.90 17.76
CA GLN A 279 -9.96 -9.64 18.97
C GLN A 279 -11.49 -9.76 19.09
N PHE A 280 -12.22 -8.65 18.87
CA PHE A 280 -13.69 -8.68 18.92
C PHE A 280 -14.29 -9.60 17.85
N PHE A 281 -13.76 -9.59 16.64
CA PHE A 281 -14.22 -10.50 15.57
C PHE A 281 -13.92 -11.97 15.91
N ASN A 282 -12.76 -12.26 16.50
CA ASN A 282 -12.43 -13.59 16.96
C ASN A 282 -13.37 -14.06 18.06
N ASP A 283 -13.69 -13.19 19.03
CA ASP A 283 -14.62 -13.51 20.12
C ASP A 283 -16.04 -13.78 19.57
N ALA A 284 -16.50 -13.01 18.58
CA ALA A 284 -17.74 -13.25 17.84
C ALA A 284 -17.74 -14.63 17.14
N LEU A 285 -16.64 -14.98 16.45
CA LEU A 285 -16.49 -16.25 15.73
C LEU A 285 -16.33 -17.45 16.68
N GLN A 286 -15.84 -17.27 17.91
CA GLN A 286 -15.85 -18.35 18.91
C GLN A 286 -17.27 -18.71 19.32
N VAL A 287 -18.19 -17.74 19.39
CA VAL A 287 -19.60 -17.97 19.68
C VAL A 287 -20.33 -18.52 18.44
N ASN A 288 -20.16 -17.85 17.29
CA ASN A 288 -20.80 -18.21 16.01
C ASN A 288 -19.77 -18.34 14.89
N PRO A 289 -19.17 -19.51 14.69
CA PRO A 289 -18.17 -19.73 13.61
C PRO A 289 -18.77 -19.67 12.20
N ASN A 290 -20.09 -19.63 12.05
CA ASN A 290 -20.81 -19.54 10.79
C ASN A 290 -21.52 -18.16 10.61
N SER A 291 -21.05 -17.10 11.28
CA SER A 291 -21.53 -15.74 11.02
C SER A 291 -20.91 -15.21 9.73
N ALA A 292 -21.73 -15.04 8.69
CA ALA A 292 -21.27 -14.48 7.40
C ALA A 292 -20.75 -13.03 7.59
N ARG A 293 -21.40 -12.23 8.45
CA ARG A 293 -20.98 -10.87 8.78
C ARG A 293 -19.64 -10.85 9.51
N ALA A 294 -19.43 -11.69 10.53
CA ALA A 294 -18.14 -11.75 11.23
C ALA A 294 -16.97 -12.09 10.29
N HIS A 295 -17.17 -13.00 9.34
CA HIS A 295 -16.15 -13.28 8.32
C HIS A 295 -15.92 -12.11 7.36
N LEU A 296 -16.96 -11.35 6.99
CA LEU A 296 -16.80 -10.12 6.21
C LEU A 296 -16.02 -9.06 6.99
N ASP A 297 -16.33 -8.88 8.28
CA ASP A 297 -15.65 -7.90 9.13
C ASP A 297 -14.17 -8.24 9.34
N VAL A 298 -13.83 -9.55 9.47
CA VAL A 298 -12.43 -10.00 9.41
C VAL A 298 -11.78 -9.62 8.08
N ALA A 299 -12.49 -9.80 6.96
CA ALA A 299 -11.96 -9.44 5.65
C ALA A 299 -11.73 -7.92 5.51
N LEU A 300 -12.66 -7.10 5.99
CA LEU A 300 -12.53 -5.64 6.00
C LEU A 300 -11.36 -5.18 6.88
N ASN A 301 -11.21 -5.81 8.06
CA ASN A 301 -10.09 -5.55 8.97
C ASN A 301 -8.73 -5.88 8.34
N LYS A 302 -8.67 -6.91 7.49
CA LYS A 302 -7.46 -7.36 6.79
C LYS A 302 -7.25 -6.71 5.41
N ARG A 303 -8.12 -5.80 4.99
CA ARG A 303 -8.07 -5.22 3.63
C ARG A 303 -6.73 -4.55 3.30
N LEU A 304 -6.13 -3.86 4.26
CA LEU A 304 -4.84 -3.18 4.06
C LEU A 304 -3.65 -4.15 4.04
N GLU A 305 -3.72 -5.23 4.81
CA GLU A 305 -2.66 -6.24 4.86
C GLU A 305 -2.72 -7.16 3.62
N GLY A 306 -3.91 -7.38 3.08
CA GLY A 306 -4.13 -8.29 1.96
C GLY A 306 -3.92 -9.77 2.33
N GLY A 307 -3.51 -10.57 1.35
CA GLY A 307 -3.05 -11.93 1.57
C GLY A 307 -4.15 -13.00 1.63
N GLU A 308 -3.76 -14.21 2.03
CA GLU A 308 -4.61 -15.40 2.01
C GLU A 308 -5.75 -15.33 3.03
N GLU A 309 -5.51 -14.68 4.19
CA GLU A 309 -6.50 -14.54 5.26
C GLU A 309 -7.71 -13.71 4.80
N LEU A 310 -7.47 -12.59 4.10
CA LEU A 310 -8.50 -11.77 3.48
C LEU A 310 -9.36 -12.60 2.49
N GLN A 311 -8.71 -13.32 1.57
CA GLN A 311 -9.43 -14.11 0.56
C GLN A 311 -10.22 -15.25 1.18
N SER A 312 -9.66 -15.93 2.18
CA SER A 312 -10.33 -17.00 2.92
C SER A 312 -11.55 -16.48 3.68
N ALA A 313 -11.47 -15.31 4.30
CA ALA A 313 -12.57 -14.71 5.04
C ALA A 313 -13.76 -14.37 4.10
N ILE A 314 -13.49 -13.74 2.94
CA ILE A 314 -14.52 -13.48 1.92
C ILE A 314 -15.15 -14.80 1.43
N ALA A 315 -14.34 -15.81 1.14
CA ALA A 315 -14.82 -17.09 0.66
C ALA A 315 -15.72 -17.78 1.69
N ARG A 316 -15.40 -17.69 2.99
CA ARG A 316 -16.24 -18.21 4.08
C ARG A 316 -17.56 -17.46 4.21
N ALA A 317 -17.54 -16.11 4.18
CA ALA A 317 -18.75 -15.30 4.20
C ALA A 317 -19.72 -15.71 3.06
N LEU A 318 -19.20 -15.85 1.84
CA LEU A 318 -19.97 -16.23 0.66
C LEU A 318 -20.37 -17.73 0.62
N ALA A 319 -19.65 -18.60 1.31
CA ALA A 319 -20.04 -20.01 1.48
C ALA A 319 -21.24 -20.16 2.42
N ILE A 320 -21.32 -19.31 3.46
CA ILE A 320 -22.44 -19.27 4.41
C ILE A 320 -23.65 -18.57 3.76
N ASN A 321 -23.41 -17.38 3.19
CA ASN A 321 -24.43 -16.58 2.51
C ASN A 321 -24.01 -16.25 1.08
N PRO A 322 -24.38 -17.06 0.08
CA PRO A 322 -24.04 -16.81 -1.33
C PRO A 322 -24.64 -15.53 -1.92
N ASN A 323 -25.64 -14.95 -1.25
CA ASN A 323 -26.36 -13.75 -1.63
C ASN A 323 -25.98 -12.51 -0.79
N PHE A 324 -24.85 -12.57 -0.07
CA PHE A 324 -24.38 -11.48 0.77
C PHE A 324 -23.80 -10.35 -0.09
N VAL A 325 -24.58 -9.29 -0.29
CA VAL A 325 -24.26 -8.18 -1.21
C VAL A 325 -22.96 -7.50 -0.83
N ASP A 326 -22.73 -7.22 0.46
CA ASP A 326 -21.54 -6.50 0.93
C ASP A 326 -20.26 -7.32 0.73
N ALA A 327 -20.32 -8.64 0.92
CA ALA A 327 -19.19 -9.52 0.63
C ALA A 327 -18.89 -9.63 -0.88
N LEU A 328 -19.94 -9.62 -1.74
CA LEU A 328 -19.79 -9.55 -3.19
C LEU A 328 -19.22 -8.19 -3.62
N ALA A 329 -19.65 -7.10 -2.99
CA ALA A 329 -19.12 -5.75 -3.23
C ALA A 329 -17.64 -5.65 -2.87
N LEU A 330 -17.23 -6.14 -1.68
CA LEU A 330 -15.82 -6.18 -1.30
C LEU A 330 -14.98 -7.00 -2.29
N LYS A 331 -15.48 -8.17 -2.68
CA LYS A 331 -14.79 -9.02 -3.66
C LYS A 331 -14.67 -8.34 -5.03
N ALA A 332 -15.72 -7.65 -5.49
CA ALA A 332 -15.70 -6.86 -6.72
C ALA A 332 -14.71 -5.69 -6.61
N ALA A 333 -14.66 -4.97 -5.48
CA ALA A 333 -13.71 -3.89 -5.25
C ALA A 333 -12.26 -4.39 -5.34
N LEU A 334 -11.94 -5.53 -4.71
CA LEU A 334 -10.60 -6.14 -4.80
C LEU A 334 -10.25 -6.57 -6.24
N ALA A 335 -11.23 -7.06 -7.01
CA ALA A 335 -11.05 -7.38 -8.42
C ALA A 335 -10.79 -6.11 -9.26
N LEU A 336 -11.47 -4.99 -8.96
CA LEU A 336 -11.20 -3.69 -9.60
C LEU A 336 -9.82 -3.15 -9.24
N ASP A 337 -9.42 -3.22 -7.97
CA ASP A 337 -8.07 -2.86 -7.50
C ASP A 337 -6.99 -3.67 -8.25
N ALA A 338 -7.32 -4.90 -8.63
CA ALA A 338 -6.47 -5.82 -9.38
C ALA A 338 -6.57 -5.66 -10.91
N GLY A 339 -7.48 -4.83 -11.44
CA GLY A 339 -7.74 -4.71 -12.88
C GLY A 339 -8.46 -5.93 -13.50
N GLU A 340 -9.07 -6.80 -12.69
CA GLU A 340 -9.76 -8.01 -13.12
C GLU A 340 -11.24 -7.72 -13.46
N PHE A 341 -11.47 -7.01 -14.56
CA PHE A 341 -12.80 -6.50 -14.93
C PHE A 341 -13.86 -7.59 -15.13
N ASP A 342 -13.50 -8.76 -15.65
CA ASP A 342 -14.45 -9.87 -15.85
C ASP A 342 -14.90 -10.43 -14.50
N SER A 343 -13.99 -10.61 -13.54
CA SER A 343 -14.30 -11.05 -12.18
C SER A 343 -15.17 -10.02 -11.46
N ALA A 344 -14.78 -8.74 -11.54
CA ALA A 344 -15.54 -7.64 -10.95
C ALA A 344 -16.98 -7.58 -11.53
N THR A 345 -17.13 -7.71 -12.85
CA THR A 345 -18.44 -7.70 -13.52
C THR A 345 -19.32 -8.83 -12.99
N ALA A 346 -18.79 -10.06 -12.86
CA ALA A 346 -19.55 -11.20 -12.40
C ALA A 346 -20.07 -11.01 -10.96
N ASP A 347 -19.24 -10.48 -10.06
CA ASP A 347 -19.62 -10.23 -8.66
C ASP A 347 -20.59 -9.03 -8.54
N ILE A 348 -20.38 -7.94 -9.29
CA ILE A 348 -21.30 -6.79 -9.38
C ILE A 348 -22.68 -7.24 -9.88
N ASP A 349 -22.74 -7.99 -10.99
CA ASP A 349 -24.02 -8.47 -11.57
C ASP A 349 -24.75 -9.41 -10.61
N LYS A 350 -24.00 -10.26 -9.90
CA LYS A 350 -24.58 -11.13 -8.88
C LYS A 350 -25.13 -10.32 -7.70
N ALA A 351 -24.42 -9.32 -7.22
CA ALA A 351 -24.86 -8.44 -6.14
C ALA A 351 -26.13 -7.66 -6.55
N LEU A 352 -26.16 -7.07 -7.75
CA LEU A 352 -27.32 -6.33 -8.26
C LEU A 352 -28.52 -7.22 -8.60
N LYS A 353 -28.32 -8.51 -8.85
CA LYS A 353 -29.41 -9.46 -8.96
C LYS A 353 -30.13 -9.69 -7.62
N VAL A 354 -29.40 -9.63 -6.52
CA VAL A 354 -29.95 -9.73 -5.15
C VAL A 354 -30.55 -8.39 -4.72
N ASN A 355 -29.77 -7.32 -4.83
CA ASN A 355 -30.20 -5.96 -4.49
C ASN A 355 -29.95 -5.01 -5.68
N PRO A 356 -30.95 -4.84 -6.57
CA PRO A 356 -30.83 -3.98 -7.75
C PRO A 356 -30.77 -2.48 -7.41
N ARG A 357 -30.86 -2.12 -6.15
CA ARG A 357 -30.82 -0.74 -5.65
C ARG A 357 -29.73 -0.52 -4.58
N SER A 358 -28.67 -1.31 -4.59
CA SER A 358 -27.51 -1.07 -3.72
C SER A 358 -26.70 0.15 -4.23
N PRO A 359 -26.63 1.27 -3.50
CA PRO A 359 -25.86 2.44 -3.93
C PRO A 359 -24.36 2.11 -4.02
N GLU A 360 -23.84 1.31 -3.11
CA GLU A 360 -22.43 0.88 -3.11
C GLU A 360 -22.07 0.07 -4.36
N VAL A 361 -22.89 -0.90 -4.74
CA VAL A 361 -22.62 -1.73 -5.92
C VAL A 361 -22.74 -0.92 -7.22
N HIS A 362 -23.69 0.03 -7.31
CA HIS A 362 -23.75 0.98 -8.42
C HIS A 362 -22.50 1.88 -8.46
N ALA A 363 -21.99 2.34 -7.32
CA ALA A 363 -20.74 3.12 -7.23
C ALA A 363 -19.53 2.31 -7.73
N LEU A 364 -19.45 1.01 -7.39
CA LEU A 364 -18.42 0.11 -7.92
C LEU A 364 -18.56 -0.09 -9.43
N ARG A 365 -19.79 -0.23 -9.94
CA ARG A 365 -20.04 -0.34 -11.40
C ARG A 365 -19.67 0.96 -12.13
N ALA A 366 -20.00 2.12 -11.57
CA ALA A 366 -19.53 3.40 -12.08
C ALA A 366 -18.00 3.49 -12.11
N SER A 367 -17.34 3.01 -11.06
CA SER A 367 -15.87 2.97 -10.96
C SER A 367 -15.26 2.03 -11.99
N MET A 368 -15.85 0.87 -12.22
CA MET A 368 -15.45 -0.06 -13.27
C MET A 368 -15.55 0.61 -14.66
N PHE A 369 -16.66 1.29 -14.97
CA PHE A 369 -16.80 2.02 -16.23
C PHE A 369 -15.78 3.15 -16.36
N TYR A 370 -15.51 3.88 -15.27
CA TYR A 370 -14.47 4.91 -15.22
C TYR A 370 -13.08 4.35 -15.57
N LEU A 371 -12.72 3.22 -14.95
CA LEU A 371 -11.43 2.54 -15.21
C LEU A 371 -11.30 2.07 -16.67
N GLN A 372 -12.43 1.73 -17.31
CA GLN A 372 -12.50 1.36 -18.73
C GLN A 372 -12.67 2.57 -19.68
N ASP A 373 -12.57 3.80 -19.17
CA ASP A 373 -12.85 5.05 -19.92
C ASP A 373 -14.24 5.09 -20.58
N ARG A 374 -15.24 4.40 -20.00
CA ARG A 374 -16.65 4.39 -20.42
C ARG A 374 -17.44 5.47 -19.69
N ASP A 375 -18.61 5.82 -20.23
CA ASP A 375 -19.53 6.75 -19.59
C ASP A 375 -20.08 6.21 -18.26
N ILE A 376 -20.03 7.04 -17.21
CA ILE A 376 -20.47 6.71 -15.84
C ILE A 376 -21.81 7.36 -15.46
N GLU A 377 -22.35 8.27 -16.26
CA GLU A 377 -23.45 9.16 -15.82
C GLU A 377 -24.74 8.38 -15.55
N ALA A 378 -24.99 7.28 -16.24
CA ALA A 378 -26.15 6.42 -15.97
C ALA A 378 -26.08 5.79 -14.56
N GLU A 379 -24.91 5.31 -14.14
CA GLU A 379 -24.71 4.73 -12.81
C GLU A 379 -24.72 5.80 -11.71
N VAL A 380 -24.13 6.96 -11.99
CA VAL A 380 -24.21 8.13 -11.10
C VAL A 380 -25.68 8.51 -10.86
N ALA A 381 -26.48 8.62 -11.93
CA ALA A 381 -27.89 8.94 -11.82
C ALA A 381 -28.68 7.87 -11.05
N ALA A 382 -28.40 6.58 -11.30
CA ALA A 382 -29.03 5.46 -10.60
C ALA A 382 -28.71 5.50 -9.09
N THR A 383 -27.45 5.71 -8.74
CA THR A 383 -27.03 5.82 -7.33
C THR A 383 -27.72 6.97 -6.60
N LEU A 384 -27.69 8.17 -7.19
CA LEU A 384 -28.27 9.36 -6.58
C LEU A 384 -29.81 9.34 -6.55
N ALA A 385 -30.46 8.59 -7.45
CA ALA A 385 -31.89 8.36 -7.36
C ALA A 385 -32.30 7.42 -6.20
N ILE A 386 -31.38 6.58 -5.74
CA ILE A 386 -31.58 5.72 -4.56
C ILE A 386 -31.27 6.50 -3.29
N SER A 387 -30.10 7.10 -3.26
CA SER A 387 -29.56 7.85 -2.11
C SER A 387 -29.02 9.22 -2.57
N PRO A 388 -29.82 10.30 -2.48
CA PRO A 388 -29.43 11.63 -2.98
C PRO A 388 -28.22 12.23 -2.27
N HIS A 389 -27.90 11.78 -1.07
CA HIS A 389 -26.79 12.25 -0.24
C HIS A 389 -25.61 11.26 -0.17
N TYR A 390 -25.53 10.28 -1.09
CA TYR A 390 -24.49 9.27 -1.10
C TYR A 390 -23.19 9.81 -1.70
N GLY A 391 -22.46 10.60 -0.91
CA GLY A 391 -21.14 11.15 -1.29
C GLY A 391 -20.08 10.11 -1.53
N GLU A 392 -20.20 8.91 -0.93
CA GLU A 392 -19.29 7.78 -1.11
C GLU A 392 -19.13 7.35 -2.56
N LEU A 393 -20.16 7.52 -3.41
CA LEU A 393 -20.05 7.32 -4.86
C LEU A 393 -18.85 8.07 -5.45
N PHE A 394 -18.75 9.37 -5.14
CA PHE A 394 -17.68 10.19 -5.70
C PHE A 394 -16.36 10.02 -4.94
N ASN A 395 -16.38 9.66 -3.66
CA ASN A 395 -15.19 9.31 -2.92
C ASN A 395 -14.56 8.02 -3.47
N THR A 396 -15.36 7.01 -3.81
CA THR A 396 -14.94 5.78 -4.48
C THR A 396 -14.36 6.07 -5.87
N LEU A 397 -15.00 6.92 -6.67
CA LEU A 397 -14.46 7.37 -7.95
C LEU A 397 -13.14 8.15 -7.78
N SER A 398 -13.01 8.97 -6.73
CA SER A 398 -11.76 9.66 -6.38
C SER A 398 -10.63 8.67 -6.04
N HIS A 399 -10.95 7.60 -5.31
CA HIS A 399 -10.00 6.52 -5.02
C HIS A 399 -9.48 5.89 -6.32
N TYR A 400 -10.36 5.46 -7.24
CA TYR A 400 -9.95 4.86 -8.51
C TYR A 400 -9.23 5.84 -9.44
N ALA A 401 -9.58 7.11 -9.43
CA ALA A 401 -8.81 8.14 -10.12
C ALA A 401 -7.40 8.31 -9.52
N THR A 402 -7.27 8.18 -8.20
CA THR A 402 -5.98 8.25 -7.49
C THR A 402 -5.06 7.08 -7.87
N ILE A 403 -5.53 5.84 -7.81
CA ILE A 403 -4.71 4.67 -8.14
C ILE A 403 -4.31 4.62 -9.63
N THR A 404 -5.11 5.23 -10.51
CA THR A 404 -4.77 5.41 -11.93
C THR A 404 -3.98 6.69 -12.20
N ARG A 405 -3.47 7.37 -11.16
CA ARG A 405 -2.66 8.60 -11.25
C ARG A 405 -3.39 9.80 -11.89
N ARG A 406 -4.71 9.73 -12.12
CA ARG A 406 -5.55 10.82 -12.68
C ARG A 406 -5.90 11.82 -11.58
N THR A 407 -4.88 12.47 -11.01
CA THR A 407 -4.97 13.26 -9.77
C THR A 407 -5.92 14.46 -9.87
N GLU A 408 -5.99 15.14 -11.03
CA GLU A 408 -6.95 16.23 -11.23
C GLU A 408 -8.40 15.74 -11.17
N GLN A 409 -8.69 14.57 -11.76
CA GLN A 409 -10.02 13.96 -11.71
C GLN A 409 -10.34 13.46 -10.30
N ALA A 410 -9.35 12.90 -9.57
CA ALA A 410 -9.51 12.54 -8.17
C ALA A 410 -9.96 13.75 -7.33
N ALA A 411 -9.29 14.90 -7.49
CA ALA A 411 -9.68 16.12 -6.79
C ALA A 411 -11.09 16.61 -7.20
N GLN A 412 -11.48 16.48 -8.48
CA GLN A 412 -12.83 16.84 -8.94
C GLN A 412 -13.90 15.95 -8.32
N PHE A 413 -13.69 14.63 -8.29
CA PHE A 413 -14.61 13.70 -7.65
C PHE A 413 -14.71 13.93 -6.15
N ALA A 414 -13.59 14.13 -5.45
CA ALA A 414 -13.61 14.43 -4.01
C ALA A 414 -14.39 15.73 -3.70
N ARG A 415 -14.28 16.78 -4.53
CA ARG A 415 -15.11 17.99 -4.41
C ARG A 415 -16.60 17.70 -4.61
N ARG A 416 -16.96 16.82 -5.56
CA ARG A 416 -18.36 16.38 -5.75
C ARG A 416 -18.88 15.62 -4.54
N ALA A 417 -18.05 14.74 -3.95
CA ALA A 417 -18.38 14.02 -2.71
C ALA A 417 -18.69 14.98 -1.56
N ILE A 418 -17.81 15.96 -1.31
CA ILE A 418 -17.98 16.98 -0.27
C ILE A 418 -19.22 17.84 -0.52
N ALA A 419 -19.52 18.21 -1.77
CA ALA A 419 -20.69 18.99 -2.12
C ALA A 419 -22.00 18.28 -1.79
N ILE A 420 -22.03 16.94 -1.89
CA ILE A 420 -23.20 16.09 -1.55
C ILE A 420 -23.21 15.76 -0.06
N SER A 421 -22.07 15.43 0.51
CA SER A 421 -21.91 15.01 1.91
C SER A 421 -20.80 15.83 2.59
N PRO A 422 -21.10 17.04 3.08
CA PRO A 422 -20.06 17.94 3.64
C PRO A 422 -19.34 17.42 4.88
N ARG A 423 -19.83 16.37 5.51
CA ARG A 423 -19.23 15.70 6.69
C ARG A 423 -18.58 14.36 6.33
N LEU A 424 -18.40 14.06 5.07
CA LEU A 424 -17.62 12.90 4.61
C LEU A 424 -16.13 13.23 4.73
N TRP A 425 -15.57 12.99 5.93
CA TRP A 425 -14.21 13.39 6.29
C TRP A 425 -13.15 12.72 5.41
N ASP A 426 -13.41 11.50 4.96
CA ASP A 426 -12.53 10.80 4.01
C ASP A 426 -12.47 11.46 2.64
N ALA A 427 -13.56 12.12 2.20
CA ALA A 427 -13.53 12.90 0.97
C ALA A 427 -12.69 14.18 1.11
N HIS A 428 -12.68 14.83 2.29
CA HIS A 428 -11.78 15.94 2.57
C HIS A 428 -10.32 15.48 2.57
N LEU A 429 -10.03 14.32 3.17
CA LEU A 429 -8.68 13.73 3.09
C LEU A 429 -8.29 13.39 1.66
N SER A 430 -9.18 12.75 0.89
CA SER A 430 -8.96 12.42 -0.52
C SER A 430 -8.66 13.68 -1.35
N LEU A 431 -9.43 14.76 -1.14
CA LEU A 431 -9.19 16.05 -1.79
C LEU A 431 -7.85 16.65 -1.37
N GLY A 432 -7.56 16.66 -0.07
CA GLY A 432 -6.31 17.18 0.47
C GLY A 432 -5.10 16.49 -0.13
N MET A 433 -5.08 15.15 -0.12
CA MET A 433 -4.01 14.35 -0.71
C MET A 433 -3.87 14.58 -2.23
N ALA A 434 -4.98 14.68 -2.95
CA ALA A 434 -4.95 14.98 -4.39
C ALA A 434 -4.35 16.37 -4.66
N LEU A 435 -4.74 17.40 -3.89
CA LEU A 435 -4.20 18.75 -4.00
C LEU A 435 -2.70 18.82 -3.69
N LEU A 436 -2.24 18.09 -2.66
CA LEU A 436 -0.81 17.97 -2.35
C LEU A 436 -0.03 17.34 -3.50
N ARG A 437 -0.56 16.30 -4.14
CA ARG A 437 0.03 15.65 -5.33
C ARG A 437 0.07 16.58 -6.55
N LEU A 438 -0.87 17.51 -6.65
CA LEU A 438 -0.88 18.59 -7.66
C LEU A 438 0.03 19.77 -7.29
N GLY A 439 0.77 19.71 -6.18
CA GLY A 439 1.62 20.81 -5.71
C GLY A 439 0.89 21.97 -5.06
N GLN A 440 -0.43 21.86 -4.84
CA GLN A 440 -1.27 22.90 -4.22
C GLN A 440 -1.23 22.77 -2.69
N MET A 441 -0.06 23.05 -2.11
CA MET A 441 0.27 22.71 -0.72
C MET A 441 -0.69 23.32 0.31
N GLU A 442 -0.97 24.63 0.22
CA GLU A 442 -1.83 25.34 1.20
C GLU A 442 -3.28 24.85 1.16
N GLN A 443 -3.83 24.66 -0.03
CA GLN A 443 -5.19 24.16 -0.19
C GLN A 443 -5.28 22.71 0.30
N GLY A 444 -4.28 21.88 -0.06
CA GLY A 444 -4.19 20.51 0.39
C GLY A 444 -4.13 20.40 1.91
N ARG A 445 -3.29 21.21 2.55
CA ARG A 445 -3.21 21.30 4.01
C ARG A 445 -4.55 21.64 4.65
N THR A 446 -5.24 22.65 4.12
CA THR A 446 -6.55 23.07 4.65
C THR A 446 -7.59 21.92 4.64
N GLU A 447 -7.62 21.15 3.56
CA GLU A 447 -8.54 20.01 3.46
C GLU A 447 -8.15 18.86 4.42
N VAL A 448 -6.84 18.56 4.55
CA VAL A 448 -6.37 17.55 5.51
C VAL A 448 -6.66 17.98 6.97
N GLU A 449 -6.49 19.27 7.30
CA GLU A 449 -6.86 19.82 8.61
C GLU A 449 -8.37 19.69 8.86
N THR A 450 -9.18 19.89 7.84
CA THR A 450 -10.64 19.73 7.92
C THR A 450 -11.02 18.29 8.18
N ALA A 451 -10.41 17.35 7.45
CA ALA A 451 -10.58 15.92 7.68
C ALA A 451 -10.19 15.52 9.11
N PHE A 452 -9.03 15.96 9.60
CA PHE A 452 -8.55 15.64 10.95
C PHE A 452 -9.39 16.28 12.06
N LYS A 453 -9.96 17.48 11.84
CA LYS A 453 -10.90 18.10 12.78
C LYS A 453 -12.20 17.30 12.89
N GLY A 454 -12.67 16.75 11.78
CA GLY A 454 -13.87 15.92 11.73
C GLY A 454 -13.64 14.53 12.31
N ASP A 455 -12.54 13.89 11.95
CA ASP A 455 -12.12 12.59 12.51
C ASP A 455 -10.68 12.64 13.01
N ALA A 456 -10.52 12.91 14.31
CA ALA A 456 -9.22 12.99 14.98
C ALA A 456 -8.52 11.62 15.17
N PHE A 457 -9.17 10.53 14.77
CA PHE A 457 -8.58 9.18 14.79
C PHE A 457 -7.90 8.85 13.45
N ASN A 458 -8.15 9.63 12.41
CA ASN A 458 -7.62 9.37 11.07
C ASN A 458 -6.08 9.50 11.04
N VAL A 459 -5.40 8.35 10.98
CA VAL A 459 -3.93 8.27 11.02
C VAL A 459 -3.28 8.85 9.76
N TRP A 460 -3.93 8.75 8.59
CA TRP A 460 -3.43 9.34 7.34
C TRP A 460 -3.42 10.87 7.43
N ALA A 461 -4.52 11.46 7.91
CA ALA A 461 -4.59 12.90 8.11
C ALA A 461 -3.54 13.38 9.12
N LYS A 462 -3.41 12.68 10.25
CA LYS A 462 -2.42 12.99 11.29
C LYS A 462 -0.99 12.95 10.76
N ASN A 463 -0.59 11.84 10.13
CA ASN A 463 0.74 11.67 9.59
C ASN A 463 1.06 12.73 8.52
N THR A 464 0.09 13.00 7.64
CA THR A 464 0.25 14.02 6.59
C THR A 464 0.46 15.40 7.18
N LEU A 465 -0.29 15.79 8.23
CA LEU A 465 -0.10 17.09 8.90
C LEU A 465 1.25 17.19 9.60
N ASP A 466 1.70 16.14 10.30
CA ASP A 466 3.02 16.10 10.92
C ASP A 466 4.13 16.26 9.87
N LEU A 467 3.99 15.59 8.72
CA LEU A 467 4.91 15.76 7.60
C LEU A 467 4.92 17.20 7.06
N LEU A 468 3.74 17.78 6.83
CA LEU A 468 3.62 19.14 6.30
C LEU A 468 4.24 20.18 7.26
N ASP A 469 4.22 19.92 8.57
CA ASP A 469 4.93 20.75 9.55
C ASP A 469 6.46 20.61 9.38
N THR A 470 6.98 19.41 9.19
CA THR A 470 8.40 19.18 8.90
C THR A 470 8.84 19.85 7.59
N MET A 471 8.00 19.84 6.56
CA MET A 471 8.31 20.43 5.25
C MET A 471 8.38 21.98 5.27
N GLN A 472 7.91 22.66 6.33
CA GLN A 472 8.07 24.12 6.48
C GLN A 472 9.56 24.52 6.56
N ASP A 473 10.42 23.62 7.03
CA ASP A 473 11.87 23.83 7.12
C ASP A 473 12.63 23.48 5.84
N PHE A 474 11.92 23.10 4.76
CA PHE A 474 12.57 22.80 3.48
C PHE A 474 13.01 24.09 2.80
N ALA A 475 14.26 24.11 2.33
CA ALA A 475 14.77 25.17 1.47
C ALA A 475 14.26 24.95 0.04
N GLU A 476 13.83 26.04 -0.58
CA GLU A 476 13.33 26.04 -1.97
C GLU A 476 14.34 26.73 -2.90
N THR A 477 14.71 26.04 -3.99
CA THR A 477 15.59 26.57 -5.04
C THR A 477 14.89 26.46 -6.39
N LYS A 478 14.81 27.59 -7.13
CA LYS A 478 14.13 27.66 -8.43
C LYS A 478 15.09 27.94 -9.56
N ARG A 479 14.88 27.25 -10.70
CA ARG A 479 15.57 27.53 -11.95
C ARG A 479 14.64 27.20 -13.15
N GLY A 480 14.28 28.22 -13.92
CA GLY A 480 13.31 28.06 -15.00
C GLY A 480 11.98 27.48 -14.53
N PRO A 481 11.47 26.43 -15.13
CA PRO A 481 10.22 25.78 -14.72
C PRO A 481 10.40 24.79 -13.55
N PHE A 482 11.61 24.62 -13.01
CA PHE A 482 11.93 23.63 -11.99
C PHE A 482 12.03 24.23 -10.61
N VAL A 483 11.50 23.52 -9.63
CA VAL A 483 11.53 23.89 -8.20
C VAL A 483 12.04 22.68 -7.42
N VAL A 484 13.16 22.82 -6.73
CA VAL A 484 13.70 21.80 -5.82
C VAL A 484 13.42 22.22 -4.39
N LYS A 485 12.82 21.31 -3.61
CA LYS A 485 12.59 21.44 -2.17
C LYS A 485 13.31 20.31 -1.45
N ALA A 486 14.21 20.65 -0.55
CA ALA A 486 14.97 19.70 0.24
C ALA A 486 15.17 20.23 1.66
N ALA A 487 15.46 19.35 2.61
CA ALA A 487 15.82 19.75 3.97
C ALA A 487 16.93 20.80 3.94
N ALA A 488 16.80 21.87 4.73
CA ALA A 488 17.72 23.02 4.69
C ALA A 488 19.20 22.63 4.85
N GLN A 489 19.48 21.56 5.63
CA GLN A 489 20.82 21.04 5.86
C GLN A 489 21.45 20.39 4.61
N GLU A 490 20.63 19.86 3.69
CA GLU A 490 21.08 19.12 2.51
C GLU A 490 20.92 19.92 1.20
N SER A 491 20.06 20.94 1.22
CA SER A 491 19.72 21.75 0.05
C SER A 491 20.94 22.40 -0.61
N GLY A 492 21.92 22.84 0.20
CA GLY A 492 23.16 23.45 -0.30
C GLY A 492 24.01 22.52 -1.16
N VAL A 493 23.84 21.21 -1.01
CA VAL A 493 24.52 20.18 -1.81
C VAL A 493 23.61 19.69 -2.92
N LEU A 494 22.39 19.23 -2.59
CA LEU A 494 21.53 18.49 -3.52
C LEU A 494 20.83 19.36 -4.57
N SER A 495 20.40 20.60 -4.19
CA SER A 495 19.55 21.39 -5.09
C SER A 495 20.24 21.77 -6.41
N GLY A 496 21.53 22.07 -6.37
CA GLY A 496 22.29 22.38 -7.58
C GLY A 496 22.37 21.18 -8.55
N TYR A 497 22.71 20.01 -8.03
CA TYR A 497 22.81 18.77 -8.80
C TYR A 497 21.45 18.33 -9.36
N ALA A 498 20.39 18.43 -8.55
CA ALA A 498 19.03 18.08 -8.99
C ALA A 498 18.58 19.00 -10.14
N LEU A 499 18.81 20.30 -10.04
CA LEU A 499 18.47 21.26 -11.09
C LEU A 499 19.26 21.01 -12.38
N ASP A 500 20.57 20.78 -12.29
CA ASP A 500 21.40 20.47 -13.47
C ASP A 500 20.91 19.20 -14.17
N LEU A 501 20.57 18.17 -13.37
CA LEU A 501 20.12 16.88 -13.91
C LEU A 501 18.73 16.96 -14.55
N VAL A 502 17.76 17.61 -13.94
CA VAL A 502 16.41 17.73 -14.53
C VAL A 502 16.41 18.64 -15.76
N GLU A 503 17.25 19.67 -15.82
CA GLU A 503 17.44 20.48 -17.04
C GLU A 503 18.02 19.62 -18.19
N GLU A 504 19.02 18.78 -17.90
CA GLU A 504 19.57 17.84 -18.88
C GLU A 504 18.51 16.83 -19.34
N ALA A 505 17.79 16.20 -18.39
CA ALA A 505 16.71 15.25 -18.67
C ALA A 505 15.61 15.91 -19.51
N SER A 506 15.18 17.10 -19.11
CA SER A 506 14.16 17.87 -19.85
C SER A 506 14.59 18.13 -21.29
N ASN A 507 15.81 18.64 -21.51
CA ASN A 507 16.31 18.96 -22.85
C ASN A 507 16.39 17.70 -23.74
N LYS A 508 16.84 16.58 -23.20
CA LYS A 508 16.97 15.32 -23.96
C LYS A 508 15.63 14.66 -24.22
N LEU A 509 14.79 14.53 -23.17
CA LEU A 509 13.53 13.78 -23.28
C LEU A 509 12.45 14.58 -24.01
N THR A 510 12.34 15.91 -23.83
CA THR A 510 11.38 16.72 -24.61
C THR A 510 11.69 16.67 -26.09
N ALA A 511 12.97 16.70 -26.49
CA ALA A 511 13.38 16.55 -27.87
C ALA A 511 13.08 15.14 -28.41
N LYS A 512 13.35 14.09 -27.62
CA LYS A 512 13.16 12.68 -28.02
C LYS A 512 11.69 12.28 -28.16
N TYR A 513 10.86 12.72 -27.19
CA TYR A 513 9.42 12.40 -27.11
C TYR A 513 8.54 13.41 -27.89
N HIS A 514 9.12 14.48 -28.43
CA HIS A 514 8.39 15.57 -29.11
C HIS A 514 7.25 16.15 -28.23
N PHE A 515 7.49 16.23 -26.93
CA PHE A 515 6.50 16.65 -25.93
C PHE A 515 7.12 17.54 -24.85
N THR A 516 6.50 18.68 -24.58
CA THR A 516 6.93 19.57 -23.50
C THR A 516 5.92 19.48 -22.35
N PRO A 517 6.36 19.02 -21.15
CA PRO A 517 5.45 18.88 -20.00
C PRO A 517 5.01 20.24 -19.48
N LYS A 518 3.80 20.28 -18.93
CA LYS A 518 3.28 21.46 -18.21
C LYS A 518 4.00 21.59 -16.88
N GLY A 519 4.48 22.77 -16.56
CA GLY A 519 5.14 23.09 -15.30
C GLY A 519 4.32 24.05 -14.44
N PRO A 520 4.86 24.43 -13.27
CA PRO A 520 6.18 24.10 -12.73
C PRO A 520 6.30 22.63 -12.35
N ILE A 521 7.53 22.06 -12.50
CA ILE A 521 7.84 20.73 -12.01
C ILE A 521 8.57 20.87 -10.67
N THR A 522 8.00 20.30 -9.63
CA THR A 522 8.55 20.34 -8.26
C THR A 522 9.21 19.02 -7.92
N ILE A 523 10.43 19.08 -7.42
CA ILE A 523 11.22 17.94 -6.93
C ILE A 523 11.35 18.09 -5.41
N GLU A 524 10.76 17.15 -4.67
CA GLU A 524 10.81 17.09 -3.21
C GLU A 524 11.74 15.96 -2.78
N ILE A 525 12.82 16.29 -2.06
CA ILE A 525 13.86 15.35 -1.62
C ILE A 525 13.80 15.21 -0.11
N PHE A 526 13.50 14.00 0.36
CA PHE A 526 13.22 13.69 1.76
C PHE A 526 14.42 13.06 2.44
N LYS A 527 14.90 13.68 3.52
CA LYS A 527 15.99 13.18 4.36
C LYS A 527 15.61 11.90 5.12
N ASN A 528 14.32 11.65 5.32
CA ASN A 528 13.78 10.51 6.03
C ASN A 528 12.87 9.72 5.11
N HIS A 529 13.13 8.43 4.96
CA HIS A 529 12.31 7.53 4.13
C HIS A 529 10.85 7.44 4.59
N GLU A 530 10.59 7.47 5.89
CA GLU A 530 9.21 7.45 6.41
C GLU A 530 8.43 8.71 5.98
N ASP A 531 9.10 9.88 5.93
CA ASP A 531 8.49 11.12 5.47
C ASP A 531 8.14 11.06 3.97
N PHE A 532 9.02 10.47 3.15
CA PHE A 532 8.73 10.19 1.74
C PHE A 532 7.56 9.23 1.58
N ALA A 533 7.49 8.16 2.38
CA ALA A 533 6.38 7.22 2.37
C ALA A 533 5.05 7.90 2.75
N VAL A 534 5.04 8.72 3.80
CA VAL A 534 3.87 9.51 4.21
C VAL A 534 3.47 10.51 3.13
N ARG A 535 4.44 11.19 2.48
CA ARG A 535 4.17 12.11 1.37
C ARG A 535 3.43 11.41 0.22
N THR A 536 3.74 10.16 -0.01
CA THR A 536 3.21 9.35 -1.12
C THR A 536 1.87 8.71 -0.78
N LEU A 537 1.79 8.05 0.38
CA LEU A 537 0.67 7.19 0.79
C LEU A 537 -0.12 7.69 2.00
N GLY A 538 0.40 8.65 2.76
CA GLY A 538 -0.13 9.05 4.08
C GLY A 538 0.26 8.07 5.21
N LEU A 539 1.00 7.00 4.90
CA LEU A 539 1.47 5.97 5.84
C LEU A 539 2.96 5.66 5.62
N PRO A 540 3.71 5.28 6.68
CA PRO A 540 5.05 4.76 6.52
C PRO A 540 5.07 3.38 5.85
N GLY A 541 6.27 2.93 5.40
CA GLY A 541 6.48 1.56 4.92
C GLY A 541 6.39 1.36 3.41
N LEU A 542 6.58 2.41 2.61
CA LEU A 542 6.68 2.31 1.15
C LEU A 542 8.03 1.72 0.72
N GLY A 543 8.03 0.76 -0.22
CA GLY A 543 9.26 0.15 -0.76
C GLY A 543 9.91 0.89 -1.95
N ALA A 544 9.36 2.03 -2.41
CA ALA A 544 9.89 2.81 -3.53
C ALA A 544 11.02 3.77 -3.09
N LEU A 545 11.79 4.27 -4.05
CA LEU A 545 12.83 5.28 -3.87
C LEU A 545 12.41 6.66 -4.38
N GLY A 546 11.50 6.69 -5.34
CA GLY A 546 10.89 7.87 -5.92
C GLY A 546 9.45 7.60 -6.35
N VAL A 547 8.68 8.64 -6.56
CA VAL A 547 7.31 8.62 -7.11
C VAL A 547 7.05 9.92 -7.86
N CYS A 548 6.47 9.83 -9.06
CA CYS A 548 6.01 10.96 -9.84
C CYS A 548 4.48 11.05 -9.86
N PHE A 549 3.96 12.23 -9.54
CA PHE A 549 2.53 12.58 -9.64
C PHE A 549 2.19 13.37 -10.91
N GLY A 550 3.14 13.47 -11.84
CA GLY A 550 3.00 14.22 -13.10
C GLY A 550 3.66 15.59 -13.06
N GLN A 551 3.41 16.44 -12.05
CA GLN A 551 4.08 17.74 -11.85
C GLN A 551 4.93 17.79 -10.58
N VAL A 552 4.76 16.85 -9.70
CA VAL A 552 5.54 16.71 -8.47
C VAL A 552 6.26 15.37 -8.49
N ILE A 553 7.57 15.40 -8.27
CA ILE A 553 8.42 14.26 -7.99
C ILE A 553 8.74 14.29 -6.51
N ALA A 554 8.52 13.19 -5.80
CA ALA A 554 8.97 12.98 -4.44
C ALA A 554 9.96 11.83 -4.42
N GLN A 555 11.10 11.97 -3.74
CA GLN A 555 12.10 10.90 -3.66
C GLN A 555 12.88 10.94 -2.36
N ASP A 556 13.52 9.81 -2.03
CA ASP A 556 14.50 9.74 -0.94
C ASP A 556 15.73 10.59 -1.22
N SER A 557 16.27 11.23 -0.17
CA SER A 557 17.63 11.74 -0.16
C SER A 557 18.63 10.58 -0.07
N PRO A 558 19.86 10.74 -0.60
CA PRO A 558 20.96 9.80 -0.33
C PRO A 558 21.19 9.51 1.16
N SER A 559 20.87 10.45 2.05
CA SER A 559 21.00 10.28 3.51
C SER A 559 19.87 9.45 4.13
N ALA A 560 18.75 9.24 3.42
CA ALA A 560 17.65 8.42 3.91
C ALA A 560 17.98 6.92 3.90
N ARG A 561 19.07 6.53 3.22
CA ARG A 561 19.51 5.15 3.01
C ARG A 561 20.98 5.00 3.32
N GLY A 562 21.48 3.78 3.35
CA GLY A 562 22.89 3.49 3.44
C GLY A 562 23.68 3.97 2.21
N VAL A 563 24.92 4.39 2.41
CA VAL A 563 25.78 4.83 1.30
C VAL A 563 25.97 3.69 0.30
N GLY A 564 25.70 3.92 -0.96
CA GLY A 564 25.81 2.93 -2.03
C GLY A 564 24.57 2.03 -2.20
N GLU A 565 23.48 2.26 -1.44
CA GLU A 565 22.26 1.47 -1.60
C GLU A 565 21.47 1.85 -2.86
N PHE A 566 21.54 3.11 -3.30
CA PHE A 566 20.90 3.55 -4.54
C PHE A 566 21.55 4.80 -5.14
N ASN A 567 21.30 5.02 -6.43
CA ASN A 567 21.69 6.20 -7.17
C ASN A 567 20.52 7.18 -7.25
N TRP A 568 20.54 8.25 -6.44
CA TRP A 568 19.45 9.22 -6.41
C TRP A 568 19.32 10.01 -7.73
N GLY A 569 20.42 10.13 -8.50
CA GLY A 569 20.39 10.77 -9.81
C GLY A 569 19.69 9.90 -10.87
N SER A 570 19.95 8.59 -10.87
CA SER A 570 19.25 7.61 -11.71
C SER A 570 17.75 7.62 -11.38
N THR A 571 17.41 7.59 -10.06
CA THR A 571 16.02 7.71 -9.58
C THR A 571 15.36 9.00 -10.08
N LEU A 572 16.04 10.16 -9.99
CA LEU A 572 15.48 11.44 -10.46
C LEU A 572 15.22 11.43 -11.97
N TRP A 573 16.11 10.81 -12.75
CA TRP A 573 15.90 10.64 -14.20
C TRP A 573 14.72 9.75 -14.53
N HIS A 574 14.57 8.65 -13.79
CA HIS A 574 13.42 7.75 -13.83
C HIS A 574 12.11 8.50 -13.61
N GLU A 575 12.03 9.25 -12.51
CA GLU A 575 10.82 10.00 -12.15
C GLU A 575 10.53 11.13 -13.15
N PHE A 576 11.57 11.75 -13.71
CA PHE A 576 11.38 12.76 -14.75
C PHE A 576 10.86 12.15 -16.07
N THR A 577 11.23 10.91 -16.38
CA THR A 577 10.64 10.17 -17.52
C THR A 577 9.14 9.98 -17.33
N HIS A 578 8.71 9.68 -16.10
CA HIS A 578 7.28 9.66 -15.76
C HIS A 578 6.59 11.01 -15.96
N VAL A 579 7.26 12.15 -15.67
CA VAL A 579 6.68 13.48 -15.98
C VAL A 579 6.28 13.59 -17.45
N ILE A 580 7.15 13.12 -18.36
CA ILE A 580 6.88 13.12 -19.80
C ILE A 580 5.76 12.13 -20.16
N THR A 581 5.91 10.87 -19.80
CA THR A 581 5.03 9.78 -20.27
C THR A 581 3.62 9.87 -19.70
N LEU A 582 3.46 10.27 -18.42
CA LEU A 582 2.17 10.46 -17.79
C LEU A 582 1.40 11.64 -18.41
N GLN A 583 2.05 12.79 -18.55
CA GLN A 583 1.38 13.96 -19.12
C GLN A 583 1.08 13.79 -20.63
N MET A 584 2.00 13.16 -21.38
CA MET A 584 1.82 12.89 -22.82
C MET A 584 0.60 11.98 -23.09
N THR A 585 0.31 11.06 -22.19
CA THR A 585 -0.77 10.08 -22.31
C THR A 585 -2.05 10.47 -21.56
N ASP A 586 -2.10 11.65 -20.98
CA ASP A 586 -3.18 12.06 -20.09
C ASP A 586 -3.43 11.01 -19.00
N TYR A 587 -2.33 10.48 -18.42
CA TYR A 587 -2.28 9.47 -17.36
C TYR A 587 -2.91 8.11 -17.71
N ARG A 588 -3.02 7.76 -19.02
CA ARG A 588 -3.60 6.49 -19.49
C ARG A 588 -2.58 5.44 -19.89
N ILE A 589 -1.30 5.72 -19.73
CA ILE A 589 -0.23 4.75 -20.01
C ILE A 589 -0.34 3.55 -19.05
N PRO A 590 -0.28 2.29 -19.53
CA PRO A 590 -0.20 1.11 -18.67
C PRO A 590 1.03 1.18 -17.77
N ARG A 591 0.95 0.62 -16.57
CA ARG A 591 2.05 0.70 -15.60
C ARG A 591 3.31 0.07 -16.14
N TRP A 592 3.24 -1.13 -16.71
CA TRP A 592 4.38 -1.81 -17.31
C TRP A 592 5.10 -0.94 -18.34
N PHE A 593 4.36 -0.21 -19.16
CA PHE A 593 4.95 0.63 -20.22
C PHE A 593 5.60 1.89 -19.65
N SER A 594 4.97 2.50 -18.64
CA SER A 594 5.53 3.66 -17.96
C SER A 594 6.83 3.31 -17.22
N GLU A 595 6.82 2.25 -16.40
CA GLU A 595 8.00 1.80 -15.67
C GLU A 595 9.09 1.28 -16.63
N GLY A 596 8.69 0.51 -17.66
CA GLY A 596 9.63 0.00 -18.66
C GLY A 596 10.34 1.11 -19.46
N LEU A 597 9.63 2.19 -19.82
CA LEU A 597 10.24 3.35 -20.48
C LEU A 597 11.17 4.11 -19.53
N SER A 598 10.82 4.24 -18.24
CA SER A 598 11.68 4.92 -17.27
C SER A 598 13.02 4.20 -17.09
N VAL A 599 13.02 2.88 -16.86
CA VAL A 599 14.26 2.09 -16.78
C VAL A 599 15.03 2.06 -18.11
N TYR A 600 14.33 2.02 -19.25
CA TYR A 600 14.96 2.14 -20.57
C TYR A 600 15.71 3.49 -20.71
N GLU A 601 15.12 4.61 -20.27
CA GLU A 601 15.75 5.94 -20.36
C GLU A 601 16.90 6.11 -19.36
N GLU A 602 16.86 5.50 -18.18
CA GLU A 602 18.00 5.47 -17.24
C GLU A 602 19.24 4.89 -17.91
N ARG A 603 19.13 3.71 -18.54
CA ARG A 603 20.25 3.08 -19.27
C ARG A 603 20.78 3.90 -20.44
N ARG A 604 19.94 4.76 -21.02
CA ARG A 604 20.35 5.69 -22.12
C ARG A 604 20.92 7.00 -21.59
N ALA A 605 20.59 7.38 -20.36
CA ALA A 605 21.11 8.60 -19.72
C ALA A 605 22.60 8.49 -19.42
N ARG A 606 23.00 7.41 -18.75
CA ARG A 606 24.39 7.12 -18.36
C ARG A 606 24.67 5.63 -18.45
N PRO A 607 25.89 5.22 -18.84
CA PRO A 607 26.32 3.82 -18.68
C PRO A 607 26.24 3.41 -17.21
N GLY A 608 25.71 2.23 -16.94
CA GLY A 608 25.55 1.68 -15.60
C GLY A 608 24.27 2.08 -14.87
N TRP A 609 23.56 3.12 -15.34
CA TRP A 609 22.28 3.49 -14.74
C TRP A 609 21.17 2.51 -15.15
N GLY A 610 20.24 2.28 -14.21
CA GLY A 610 19.12 1.33 -14.36
C GLY A 610 19.56 -0.13 -14.27
N ASP A 611 18.60 -0.99 -14.05
CA ASP A 611 18.83 -2.42 -13.92
C ASP A 611 19.41 -3.03 -15.21
N ASP A 612 20.39 -3.90 -15.05
CA ASP A 612 20.94 -4.74 -16.13
C ASP A 612 20.87 -6.23 -15.75
N TRP A 613 21.28 -7.12 -16.66
CA TRP A 613 21.25 -8.55 -16.43
C TRP A 613 21.94 -8.95 -15.11
N ASN A 614 21.31 -9.83 -14.36
CA ASN A 614 21.88 -10.45 -13.19
C ASN A 614 21.43 -11.93 -13.08
N PRO A 615 22.00 -12.74 -12.19
CA PRO A 615 21.63 -14.16 -12.07
C PRO A 615 20.15 -14.41 -11.74
N LEU A 616 19.48 -13.45 -11.06
CA LEU A 616 18.05 -13.55 -10.76
C LEU A 616 17.22 -13.43 -12.04
N PHE A 617 17.51 -12.44 -12.88
CA PHE A 617 16.76 -12.21 -14.13
C PHE A 617 16.96 -13.34 -15.12
N VAL A 618 18.19 -13.86 -15.26
CA VAL A 618 18.48 -15.02 -16.12
C VAL A 618 17.71 -16.25 -15.66
N ARG A 619 17.70 -16.54 -14.36
CA ARG A 619 16.96 -17.68 -13.79
C ARG A 619 15.45 -17.49 -13.92
N SER A 620 14.93 -16.32 -13.58
CA SER A 620 13.50 -16.02 -13.70
C SER A 620 12.97 -16.24 -15.12
N PHE A 621 13.74 -15.83 -16.14
CA PHE A 621 13.39 -16.09 -17.54
C PHE A 621 13.41 -17.60 -17.87
N ASN A 622 14.46 -18.31 -17.48
CA ASN A 622 14.58 -19.74 -17.76
C ASN A 622 13.51 -20.58 -17.05
N ASP A 623 13.09 -20.16 -15.85
CA ASP A 623 12.01 -20.79 -15.08
C ASP A 623 10.61 -20.47 -15.65
N GLY A 624 10.51 -19.65 -16.70
CA GLY A 624 9.22 -19.26 -17.30
C GLY A 624 8.37 -18.37 -16.41
N LYS A 625 8.99 -17.59 -15.51
CA LYS A 625 8.30 -16.70 -14.56
C LYS A 625 7.99 -15.32 -15.11
N TRP A 626 8.50 -15.00 -16.32
CA TRP A 626 8.19 -13.72 -16.96
C TRP A 626 6.74 -13.68 -17.45
N PHE A 627 6.15 -12.50 -17.37
CA PHE A 627 4.74 -12.32 -17.68
C PHE A 627 4.49 -12.25 -19.19
N LYS A 628 3.31 -12.64 -19.61
CA LYS A 628 2.81 -12.29 -20.95
C LYS A 628 2.43 -10.82 -20.98
N ILE A 629 2.52 -10.19 -22.14
CA ILE A 629 2.25 -8.76 -22.30
C ILE A 629 0.87 -8.35 -21.80
N ALA A 630 -0.14 -9.19 -21.95
CA ALA A 630 -1.49 -8.95 -21.44
C ALA A 630 -1.58 -8.84 -19.90
N ASN A 631 -0.63 -9.45 -19.18
CA ASN A 631 -0.64 -9.56 -17.73
C ASN A 631 0.60 -8.93 -17.06
N LEU A 632 1.41 -8.18 -17.80
CA LEU A 632 2.67 -7.65 -17.29
C LEU A 632 2.48 -6.67 -16.12
N ASP A 633 1.35 -5.95 -16.08
CA ASP A 633 1.00 -5.08 -14.94
C ASP A 633 0.86 -5.86 -13.62
N ALA A 634 0.55 -7.16 -13.66
CA ALA A 634 0.40 -7.97 -12.45
C ALA A 634 1.71 -8.09 -11.65
N GLY A 635 2.88 -8.07 -12.30
CA GLY A 635 4.17 -8.08 -11.63
C GLY A 635 4.43 -6.86 -10.73
N PHE A 636 3.78 -5.74 -11.02
CA PHE A 636 3.85 -4.52 -10.22
C PHE A 636 2.74 -4.41 -9.18
N GLN A 637 1.55 -4.90 -9.50
CA GLN A 637 0.34 -4.70 -8.69
C GLN A 637 0.08 -5.84 -7.72
N ARG A 638 0.50 -7.07 -8.06
CA ARG A 638 0.23 -8.31 -7.31
C ARG A 638 1.42 -9.25 -7.33
N PRO A 639 2.60 -8.82 -6.85
CA PRO A 639 3.76 -9.69 -6.80
C PRO A 639 3.48 -10.88 -5.88
N SER A 640 3.79 -12.09 -6.32
CA SER A 640 3.68 -13.31 -5.51
C SER A 640 4.73 -13.36 -4.40
N ASN A 641 5.84 -12.65 -4.62
CA ASN A 641 6.92 -12.47 -3.64
C ASN A 641 7.66 -11.13 -3.92
N PRO A 642 8.42 -10.59 -2.95
CA PRO A 642 9.13 -9.32 -3.11
C PRO A 642 10.11 -9.28 -4.29
N GLN A 643 10.63 -10.42 -4.75
CA GLN A 643 11.58 -10.50 -5.88
C GLN A 643 10.90 -10.37 -7.25
N ASP A 644 9.58 -10.52 -7.33
CA ASP A 644 8.85 -10.38 -8.59
C ASP A 644 8.83 -8.93 -9.06
N VAL A 645 8.89 -7.95 -8.14
CA VAL A 645 8.86 -6.52 -8.48
C VAL A 645 10.09 -6.10 -9.30
N PRO A 646 11.35 -6.31 -8.87
CA PRO A 646 12.51 -5.96 -9.69
C PRO A 646 12.54 -6.76 -11.01
N VAL A 647 12.05 -8.00 -11.04
CA VAL A 647 11.92 -8.76 -12.28
C VAL A 647 10.95 -8.07 -13.24
N ALA A 648 9.80 -7.58 -12.76
CA ALA A 648 8.82 -6.88 -13.59
C ALA A 648 9.37 -5.56 -14.17
N TYR A 649 10.13 -4.78 -13.37
CA TYR A 649 10.82 -3.57 -13.86
C TYR A 649 11.80 -3.90 -14.98
N PHE A 650 12.65 -4.89 -14.76
CA PHE A 650 13.62 -5.32 -15.76
C PHE A 650 12.93 -5.87 -17.03
N GLU A 651 11.95 -6.77 -16.88
CA GLU A 651 11.17 -7.34 -17.97
C GLU A 651 10.50 -6.24 -18.82
N ALA A 652 9.78 -5.32 -18.18
CA ALA A 652 9.10 -4.21 -18.85
C ALA A 652 10.09 -3.33 -19.65
N SER A 653 11.29 -3.10 -19.10
CA SER A 653 12.34 -2.36 -19.79
C SER A 653 12.89 -3.11 -21.01
N GLN A 654 13.00 -4.44 -20.92
CA GLN A 654 13.40 -5.29 -22.06
C GLN A 654 12.31 -5.35 -23.15
N VAL A 655 11.02 -5.28 -22.77
CA VAL A 655 9.92 -5.11 -23.71
C VAL A 655 10.07 -3.79 -24.48
N CYS A 656 10.34 -2.68 -23.78
CA CYS A 656 10.57 -1.38 -24.44
C CYS A 656 11.79 -1.42 -25.39
N GLU A 657 12.89 -2.03 -24.96
CA GLU A 657 14.09 -2.20 -25.77
C GLU A 657 13.82 -3.05 -27.02
N PHE A 658 13.09 -4.17 -26.88
CA PHE A 658 12.67 -5.00 -28.01
C PHE A 658 11.84 -4.21 -29.04
N ILE A 659 10.88 -3.39 -28.56
CA ILE A 659 10.05 -2.57 -29.46
C ILE A 659 10.92 -1.57 -30.22
N VAL A 660 11.84 -0.89 -29.54
CA VAL A 660 12.72 0.08 -30.16
C VAL A 660 13.67 -0.57 -31.15
N ASP A 661 14.30 -1.70 -30.79
CA ASP A 661 15.26 -2.42 -31.65
C ASP A 661 14.62 -2.94 -32.94
N ARG A 662 13.36 -3.36 -32.87
CA ARG A 662 12.65 -3.98 -33.98
C ARG A 662 11.84 -3.00 -34.83
N PHE A 663 11.17 -2.03 -34.19
CA PHE A 663 10.18 -1.16 -34.84
C PHE A 663 10.59 0.32 -34.85
N GLY A 664 11.70 0.66 -34.16
CA GLY A 664 12.14 2.03 -33.97
C GLY A 664 11.41 2.79 -32.85
N PHE A 665 11.98 3.91 -32.42
CA PHE A 665 11.43 4.72 -31.35
C PHE A 665 10.08 5.37 -31.72
N ASP A 666 9.83 5.62 -33.01
CA ASP A 666 8.56 6.15 -33.51
C ASP A 666 7.37 5.23 -33.15
N ALA A 667 7.60 3.92 -33.07
CA ALA A 667 6.57 2.99 -32.58
C ALA A 667 6.18 3.29 -31.13
N ILE A 668 7.14 3.61 -30.25
CA ILE A 668 6.87 4.05 -28.87
C ILE A 668 5.97 5.31 -28.85
N LEU A 669 6.31 6.31 -29.69
CA LEU A 669 5.52 7.56 -29.76
C LEU A 669 4.08 7.32 -30.24
N HIS A 670 3.91 6.43 -31.23
CA HIS A 670 2.57 6.04 -31.69
C HIS A 670 1.79 5.29 -30.61
N MET A 671 2.42 4.37 -29.89
CA MET A 671 1.79 3.65 -28.75
C MET A 671 1.33 4.63 -27.66
N LEU A 672 2.16 5.59 -27.26
CA LEU A 672 1.82 6.61 -26.28
C LEU A 672 0.63 7.46 -26.75
N THR A 673 0.60 7.83 -28.04
CA THR A 673 -0.54 8.56 -28.62
C THR A 673 -1.83 7.75 -28.56
N MET A 674 -1.79 6.47 -28.90
CA MET A 674 -2.96 5.59 -28.83
C MET A 674 -3.48 5.40 -27.40
N TYR A 675 -2.59 5.26 -26.42
CA TYR A 675 -3.02 5.20 -25.00
C TYR A 675 -3.68 6.49 -24.55
N ARG A 676 -3.16 7.66 -24.95
CA ARG A 676 -3.83 8.94 -24.72
C ARG A 676 -5.24 8.92 -25.31
N ASP A 677 -5.42 8.34 -26.48
CA ASP A 677 -6.68 8.24 -27.20
C ASP A 677 -7.55 7.04 -26.74
N LYS A 678 -7.24 6.48 -25.55
CA LYS A 678 -8.01 5.44 -24.83
C LYS A 678 -7.96 4.03 -25.45
N ALA A 679 -6.97 3.75 -26.30
CA ALA A 679 -6.81 2.40 -26.86
C ALA A 679 -6.32 1.40 -25.80
N GLN A 680 -6.80 0.17 -25.91
CA GLN A 680 -6.33 -0.96 -25.10
C GLN A 680 -5.05 -1.56 -25.67
N THR A 681 -4.22 -2.19 -24.82
CA THR A 681 -2.93 -2.79 -25.22
C THR A 681 -3.06 -3.71 -26.43
N THR A 682 -4.08 -4.55 -26.50
CA THR A 682 -4.35 -5.43 -27.65
C THR A 682 -4.46 -4.66 -28.96
N ASP A 683 -5.19 -3.54 -28.96
CA ASP A 683 -5.37 -2.71 -30.15
C ASP A 683 -4.10 -1.94 -30.51
N VAL A 684 -3.37 -1.46 -29.50
CA VAL A 684 -2.08 -0.80 -29.67
C VAL A 684 -1.07 -1.73 -30.36
N LEU A 685 -0.91 -2.96 -29.87
CA LEU A 685 -0.02 -3.96 -30.48
C LEU A 685 -0.41 -4.26 -31.93
N ARG A 686 -1.72 -4.47 -32.19
CA ARG A 686 -2.25 -4.79 -33.52
C ARG A 686 -2.06 -3.63 -34.50
N GLN A 687 -2.34 -2.40 -34.09
CA GLN A 687 -2.32 -1.25 -34.97
C GLN A 687 -0.91 -0.68 -35.20
N VAL A 688 -0.07 -0.63 -34.17
CA VAL A 688 1.29 -0.07 -34.27
C VAL A 688 2.29 -1.13 -34.71
N LEU A 689 2.33 -2.27 -34.02
CA LEU A 689 3.36 -3.28 -34.25
C LEU A 689 2.93 -4.35 -35.28
N LYS A 690 1.65 -4.37 -35.66
CA LYS A 690 1.06 -5.37 -36.55
C LYS A 690 1.17 -6.81 -36.01
N LEU A 691 1.16 -6.97 -34.70
CA LEU A 691 1.25 -8.24 -33.99
C LEU A 691 0.00 -8.50 -33.16
N SER A 692 -0.39 -9.78 -33.04
CA SER A 692 -1.27 -10.22 -31.96
C SER A 692 -0.48 -10.32 -30.66
N GLU A 693 -1.14 -10.36 -29.49
CA GLU A 693 -0.48 -10.58 -28.20
C GLU A 693 0.37 -11.86 -28.19
N SER A 694 -0.18 -12.96 -28.73
CA SER A 694 0.55 -14.24 -28.81
C SER A 694 1.75 -14.20 -29.74
N ASP A 695 1.68 -13.44 -30.85
CA ASP A 695 2.83 -13.24 -31.74
C ASP A 695 3.89 -12.37 -31.10
N PHE A 696 3.47 -11.31 -30.40
CA PHE A 696 4.36 -10.45 -29.62
C PHE A 696 5.12 -11.26 -28.57
N ASP A 697 4.42 -12.02 -27.72
CA ASP A 697 5.02 -12.85 -26.67
C ASP A 697 6.04 -13.84 -27.25
N ARG A 698 5.70 -14.50 -28.38
CA ARG A 698 6.61 -15.45 -29.06
C ARG A 698 7.88 -14.76 -29.55
N GLU A 699 7.76 -13.61 -30.19
CA GLU A 699 8.87 -12.88 -30.74
C GLU A 699 9.76 -12.25 -29.70
N PHE A 700 9.13 -11.69 -28.65
CA PHE A 700 9.83 -11.18 -27.47
C PHE A 700 10.60 -12.30 -26.75
N ALA A 701 9.97 -13.45 -26.51
CA ALA A 701 10.66 -14.59 -25.90
C ALA A 701 11.89 -15.03 -26.73
N ALA A 702 11.78 -15.05 -28.06
CA ALA A 702 12.92 -15.37 -28.95
C ALA A 702 14.05 -14.31 -28.86
N TYR A 703 13.68 -13.03 -28.77
CA TYR A 703 14.63 -11.93 -28.59
C TYR A 703 15.38 -12.05 -27.25
N ILE A 704 14.67 -12.30 -26.15
CA ILE A 704 15.27 -12.49 -24.84
C ILE A 704 16.12 -13.78 -24.79
N GLN A 705 15.65 -14.87 -25.37
CA GLN A 705 16.42 -16.12 -25.43
C GLN A 705 17.79 -15.91 -26.09
N LYS A 706 17.85 -15.09 -27.14
CA LYS A 706 19.14 -14.77 -27.82
C LYS A 706 20.08 -14.02 -26.88
N LYS A 707 19.58 -13.11 -26.02
CA LYS A 707 20.39 -12.37 -25.04
C LYS A 707 20.76 -13.23 -23.83
N ALA A 708 19.81 -14.00 -23.29
CA ALA A 708 19.99 -14.79 -22.08
C ALA A 708 20.83 -16.04 -22.27
N ARG A 709 20.84 -16.64 -23.47
CA ARG A 709 21.57 -17.90 -23.74
C ARG A 709 23.05 -17.85 -23.38
N PRO A 710 23.86 -16.87 -23.84
CA PRO A 710 25.29 -16.82 -23.46
C PRO A 710 25.50 -16.62 -21.96
N LEU A 711 24.63 -15.83 -21.32
CA LEU A 711 24.68 -15.61 -19.88
C LEU A 711 24.32 -16.88 -19.10
N ASN A 712 23.31 -17.61 -19.55
CA ASN A 712 22.95 -18.90 -18.97
C ASN A 712 24.07 -19.92 -19.10
N ASP A 713 24.72 -19.98 -20.26
CA ASP A 713 25.87 -20.85 -20.48
C ASP A 713 27.05 -20.51 -19.55
N ALA A 714 27.29 -19.22 -19.29
CA ALA A 714 28.30 -18.75 -18.36
C ALA A 714 27.97 -19.11 -16.88
N LEU A 715 26.71 -19.20 -16.52
CA LEU A 715 26.22 -19.48 -15.17
C LEU A 715 25.97 -20.98 -14.86
N LYS A 716 26.39 -21.91 -15.73
CA LYS A 716 26.19 -23.37 -15.57
C LYS A 716 26.75 -23.96 -14.29
N THR A 717 27.88 -23.41 -13.81
CA THR A 717 28.49 -23.85 -12.54
C THR A 717 28.08 -22.87 -11.45
N GLU A 718 27.54 -23.37 -10.36
CA GLU A 718 27.19 -22.54 -9.22
C GLU A 718 28.42 -21.96 -8.51
N ALA A 719 28.36 -20.69 -8.13
CA ALA A 719 29.48 -20.00 -7.49
C ALA A 719 29.93 -20.70 -6.18
N ASN A 720 28.99 -21.18 -5.38
CA ASN A 720 29.28 -21.90 -4.12
C ASN A 720 29.98 -23.23 -4.36
N ALA A 721 29.62 -23.94 -5.44
CA ALA A 721 30.28 -25.21 -5.81
C ALA A 721 31.71 -24.91 -6.28
N ALA A 722 31.94 -23.94 -7.12
CA ALA A 722 33.27 -23.53 -7.58
C ALA A 722 34.17 -23.04 -6.43
N ALA A 723 33.64 -22.30 -5.47
CA ALA A 723 34.40 -21.75 -4.35
C ALA A 723 35.08 -22.80 -3.45
N SER A 724 34.51 -24.00 -3.37
CA SER A 724 35.06 -25.11 -2.59
C SER A 724 36.08 -25.98 -3.34
N MET A 725 36.27 -25.78 -4.66
CA MET A 725 37.16 -26.62 -5.49
C MET A 725 38.63 -26.26 -5.32
N SER A 726 39.48 -27.29 -5.40
CA SER A 726 40.92 -27.16 -5.48
C SER A 726 41.36 -26.69 -6.86
N LYS A 727 42.61 -26.24 -6.98
CA LYS A 727 43.20 -25.79 -8.25
C LYS A 727 43.13 -26.85 -9.35
N ASP A 728 43.47 -28.10 -9.03
CA ASP A 728 43.52 -29.22 -10.00
C ASP A 728 42.09 -29.56 -10.50
N GLU A 729 41.10 -29.51 -9.63
CA GLU A 729 39.69 -29.72 -9.99
C GLU A 729 39.19 -28.62 -10.91
N VAL A 730 39.48 -27.35 -10.60
CA VAL A 730 39.09 -26.21 -11.40
C VAL A 730 39.71 -26.26 -12.79
N ILE A 731 41.04 -26.51 -12.88
CA ILE A 731 41.76 -26.60 -14.13
C ILE A 731 41.21 -27.72 -15.02
N LYS A 732 40.97 -28.90 -14.45
CA LYS A 732 40.39 -30.03 -15.17
C LYS A 732 38.98 -29.75 -15.70
N LEU A 733 38.15 -29.06 -14.95
CA LEU A 733 36.79 -28.69 -15.36
C LEU A 733 36.84 -27.61 -16.48
N LEU A 734 37.78 -26.67 -16.42
CA LEU A 734 37.97 -25.67 -17.44
C LEU A 734 38.34 -26.22 -18.83
N GLU A 735 38.82 -27.47 -18.94
CA GLU A 735 39.04 -28.14 -20.23
C GLU A 735 37.73 -28.44 -20.96
N THR A 736 36.63 -28.58 -20.25
CA THR A 736 35.31 -28.95 -20.79
C THR A 736 34.22 -27.92 -20.59
N GLN A 737 34.38 -27.00 -19.61
CA GLN A 737 33.40 -26.03 -19.20
C GLN A 737 34.00 -24.63 -19.06
N ASP A 738 33.63 -23.72 -19.96
CA ASP A 738 34.02 -22.32 -19.85
C ASP A 738 32.93 -21.54 -19.10
N SER A 739 32.97 -21.60 -17.75
CA SER A 739 31.96 -20.94 -16.90
C SER A 739 32.55 -19.78 -16.12
N PHE A 740 31.72 -18.77 -15.83
CA PHE A 740 32.08 -17.60 -15.05
C PHE A 740 32.67 -17.98 -13.68
N ALA A 741 31.98 -18.84 -12.92
CA ALA A 741 32.39 -19.20 -11.57
C ALA A 741 33.74 -19.97 -11.53
N LEU A 742 33.99 -20.86 -12.51
CA LEU A 742 35.26 -21.56 -12.61
C LEU A 742 36.41 -20.62 -12.98
N ARG A 743 36.18 -19.68 -13.93
CA ARG A 743 37.19 -18.67 -14.32
C ARG A 743 37.53 -17.74 -13.15
N LEU A 744 36.51 -17.26 -12.39
CA LEU A 744 36.73 -16.44 -11.21
C LEU A 744 37.54 -17.19 -10.15
N ARG A 745 37.17 -18.44 -9.84
CA ARG A 745 37.88 -19.27 -8.87
C ARG A 745 39.34 -19.60 -9.32
N ALA A 746 39.55 -19.88 -10.61
CA ALA A 746 40.89 -20.07 -11.16
C ALA A 746 41.76 -18.82 -10.98
N GLY A 747 41.19 -17.66 -11.25
CA GLY A 747 41.85 -16.35 -11.00
C GLY A 747 42.29 -16.20 -9.54
N ASP A 748 41.39 -16.49 -8.58
CA ASP A 748 41.66 -16.39 -7.15
C ASP A 748 42.82 -17.33 -6.73
N LEU A 749 42.81 -18.59 -7.18
CA LEU A 749 43.80 -19.59 -6.87
C LEU A 749 45.17 -19.24 -7.46
N LEU A 750 45.23 -18.80 -8.72
CA LEU A 750 46.44 -18.37 -9.36
C LEU A 750 47.05 -17.10 -8.71
N ALA A 751 46.19 -16.14 -8.36
CA ALA A 751 46.60 -14.94 -7.62
C ALA A 751 47.20 -15.28 -6.26
N ALA A 752 46.61 -16.24 -5.53
CA ALA A 752 47.11 -16.74 -4.25
C ALA A 752 48.48 -17.42 -4.39
N ASP A 753 48.71 -18.15 -5.49
CA ASP A 753 50.00 -18.78 -5.82
C ASP A 753 51.05 -17.79 -6.35
N GLY A 754 50.70 -16.53 -6.56
CA GLY A 754 51.59 -15.49 -7.09
C GLY A 754 51.67 -15.45 -8.64
N ASP A 755 50.92 -16.27 -9.33
CA ASP A 755 50.86 -16.26 -10.80
C ASP A 755 49.91 -15.13 -11.29
N SER A 756 50.45 -13.91 -11.31
CA SER A 756 49.69 -12.73 -11.72
C SER A 756 49.24 -12.76 -13.20
N GLU A 757 50.01 -13.33 -14.12
CA GLU A 757 49.64 -13.40 -15.54
C GLU A 757 48.48 -14.39 -15.77
N GLY A 758 48.60 -15.57 -15.16
CA GLY A 758 47.54 -16.55 -15.16
C GLY A 758 46.24 -16.00 -14.55
N ALA A 759 46.34 -15.31 -13.42
CA ALA A 759 45.20 -14.70 -12.77
C ALA A 759 44.53 -13.64 -13.64
N ILE A 760 45.28 -12.69 -14.22
CA ILE A 760 44.79 -11.69 -15.17
C ILE A 760 43.99 -12.33 -16.32
N THR A 761 44.50 -13.39 -16.88
CA THR A 761 43.86 -14.10 -18.01
C THR A 761 42.48 -14.65 -17.57
N GLN A 762 42.43 -15.29 -16.40
CA GLN A 762 41.20 -15.89 -15.89
C GLN A 762 40.16 -14.83 -15.49
N TYR A 763 40.55 -13.75 -14.82
CA TYR A 763 39.63 -12.68 -14.47
C TYR A 763 39.05 -11.95 -15.69
N ARG A 764 39.87 -11.64 -16.68
CA ARG A 764 39.38 -11.06 -17.94
C ARG A 764 38.34 -11.97 -18.58
N ARG A 765 38.62 -13.28 -18.65
CA ARG A 765 37.68 -14.23 -19.21
C ARG A 765 36.39 -14.35 -18.39
N ALA A 766 36.46 -14.28 -17.08
CA ALA A 766 35.29 -14.24 -16.23
C ALA A 766 34.40 -13.01 -16.53
N ILE A 767 35.02 -11.82 -16.66
CA ILE A 767 34.32 -10.57 -17.01
C ILE A 767 33.66 -10.67 -18.40
N GLU A 768 34.34 -11.25 -19.40
CA GLU A 768 33.78 -11.47 -20.72
C GLU A 768 32.55 -12.38 -20.71
N LEU A 769 32.58 -13.45 -19.91
CA LEU A 769 31.50 -14.43 -19.83
C LEU A 769 30.27 -13.85 -19.11
N PHE A 770 30.49 -13.13 -18.00
CA PHE A 770 29.41 -12.54 -17.22
C PHE A 770 29.83 -11.20 -16.60
N PRO A 771 29.71 -10.09 -17.37
CA PRO A 771 30.16 -8.77 -16.92
C PRO A 771 29.35 -8.17 -15.76
N TYR A 772 28.17 -8.70 -15.48
CA TYR A 772 27.20 -8.13 -14.54
C TYR A 772 27.42 -8.53 -13.06
N PHE A 773 28.48 -9.27 -12.73
CA PHE A 773 28.80 -9.63 -11.36
C PHE A 773 29.80 -8.64 -10.76
N THR A 774 29.29 -7.66 -10.00
CA THR A 774 30.04 -6.58 -9.35
C THR A 774 30.03 -6.67 -7.82
N GLY A 775 29.39 -7.69 -7.25
CA GLY A 775 29.32 -7.92 -5.81
C GLY A 775 30.68 -8.27 -5.18
N GLN A 776 30.66 -8.56 -3.89
CA GLN A 776 31.88 -8.92 -3.13
C GLN A 776 32.63 -10.08 -3.79
N GLY A 777 33.95 -9.92 -3.96
CA GLY A 777 34.83 -10.93 -4.58
C GLY A 777 34.72 -10.99 -6.11
N ASN A 778 34.28 -9.92 -6.76
CA ASN A 778 34.18 -9.85 -8.21
C ASN A 778 35.56 -9.80 -8.90
N ALA A 779 35.57 -10.15 -10.18
CA ALA A 779 36.79 -10.20 -11.00
C ALA A 779 37.38 -8.80 -11.28
N TYR A 780 36.57 -7.74 -11.30
CA TYR A 780 37.04 -6.38 -11.56
C TYR A 780 37.98 -5.88 -10.47
N ASP A 781 37.56 -5.95 -9.18
CA ASP A 781 38.33 -5.50 -8.04
C ASP A 781 39.61 -6.30 -7.88
N SER A 782 39.54 -7.60 -8.15
CA SER A 782 40.71 -8.51 -8.10
C SER A 782 41.71 -8.19 -9.21
N LEU A 783 41.25 -7.97 -10.42
CA LEU A 783 42.07 -7.63 -11.57
C LEU A 783 42.69 -6.23 -11.44
N GLU A 784 41.92 -5.25 -10.97
CA GLU A 784 42.40 -3.89 -10.69
C GLU A 784 43.62 -3.91 -9.77
N LYS A 785 43.53 -4.59 -8.61
CA LYS A 785 44.62 -4.68 -7.62
C LYS A 785 45.87 -5.31 -8.19
N ILE A 786 45.77 -6.33 -9.05
CA ILE A 786 46.92 -6.96 -9.69
C ILE A 786 47.57 -6.01 -10.69
N LEU A 787 46.78 -5.32 -11.52
CA LEU A 787 47.29 -4.37 -12.54
C LEU A 787 47.98 -3.17 -11.86
N GLU A 788 47.38 -2.63 -10.78
CA GLU A 788 47.98 -1.54 -10.01
C GLU A 788 49.30 -1.96 -9.37
N LYS A 789 49.37 -3.18 -8.78
CA LYS A 789 50.62 -3.75 -8.22
C LYS A 789 51.71 -3.90 -9.28
N LYS A 790 51.31 -4.17 -10.54
CA LYS A 790 52.23 -4.22 -11.71
C LYS A 790 52.56 -2.85 -12.27
N ASN A 791 52.06 -1.77 -11.69
CA ASN A 791 52.17 -0.40 -12.19
C ASN A 791 51.50 -0.16 -13.54
N ASP A 792 50.53 -1.01 -13.92
CA ASP A 792 49.67 -0.78 -15.09
C ASP A 792 48.45 0.03 -14.66
N ILE A 793 48.68 1.31 -14.39
CA ILE A 793 47.65 2.23 -13.96
C ILE A 793 46.57 2.43 -15.02
N GLY A 794 46.95 2.34 -16.31
CA GLY A 794 46.02 2.44 -17.45
C GLY A 794 45.03 1.27 -17.48
N GLY A 795 45.60 0.06 -17.49
CA GLY A 795 44.78 -1.16 -17.47
C GLY A 795 43.88 -1.25 -16.24
N ALA A 796 44.37 -0.85 -15.06
CA ALA A 796 43.55 -0.79 -13.84
C ALA A 796 42.34 0.16 -13.98
N ALA A 797 42.60 1.39 -14.52
CA ALA A 797 41.51 2.36 -14.74
C ALA A 797 40.48 1.86 -15.75
N ASP A 798 40.91 1.22 -16.86
CA ASP A 798 39.99 0.69 -17.87
C ASP A 798 39.11 -0.46 -17.35
N VAL A 799 39.67 -1.28 -16.44
CA VAL A 799 38.90 -2.35 -15.76
C VAL A 799 37.80 -1.77 -14.87
N ILE A 800 38.12 -0.78 -14.04
CA ILE A 800 37.12 -0.15 -13.16
C ILE A 800 36.10 0.66 -13.98
N GLU A 801 36.53 1.35 -15.06
CA GLU A 801 35.60 2.02 -15.97
C GLU A 801 34.61 1.02 -16.62
N SER A 802 35.06 -0.21 -16.88
CA SER A 802 34.19 -1.29 -17.40
C SER A 802 33.21 -1.81 -16.34
N GLN A 803 33.62 -1.91 -15.06
CA GLN A 803 32.74 -2.24 -13.93
C GLN A 803 31.60 -1.21 -13.78
N LEU A 804 31.94 0.08 -13.86
CA LEU A 804 30.98 1.18 -13.71
C LEU A 804 29.97 1.30 -14.87
N LYS A 805 30.16 0.57 -15.98
CA LYS A 805 29.15 0.48 -17.04
C LYS A 805 27.98 -0.44 -16.68
N VAL A 806 28.13 -1.23 -15.62
CA VAL A 806 27.13 -2.21 -15.16
C VAL A 806 26.82 -2.12 -13.66
N ASP A 807 27.37 -1.10 -12.96
CA ASP A 807 27.19 -0.89 -11.51
C ASP A 807 27.10 0.61 -11.19
N GLU A 808 25.89 1.10 -11.03
CA GLU A 808 25.62 2.52 -10.79
C GLU A 808 25.84 2.97 -9.34
N ASN A 809 25.99 2.03 -8.39
CA ASN A 809 26.01 2.33 -6.95
C ASN A 809 27.40 2.22 -6.34
N ASN A 810 28.42 1.79 -7.09
CA ASN A 810 29.74 1.49 -6.56
C ASN A 810 30.61 2.74 -6.37
N VAL A 811 30.40 3.44 -5.27
CA VAL A 811 31.11 4.67 -4.90
C VAL A 811 32.63 4.44 -4.81
N GLU A 812 33.08 3.30 -4.28
CA GLU A 812 34.51 3.01 -4.14
C GLU A 812 35.19 2.78 -5.49
N ALA A 813 34.50 2.13 -6.42
CA ALA A 813 34.97 2.02 -7.80
C ALA A 813 35.08 3.41 -8.48
N MET A 814 34.08 4.29 -8.29
CA MET A 814 34.13 5.66 -8.82
C MET A 814 35.31 6.47 -8.26
N LYS A 815 35.54 6.39 -6.93
CA LYS A 815 36.70 7.03 -6.27
C LYS A 815 38.03 6.44 -6.76
N THR A 816 38.09 5.14 -6.93
CA THR A 816 39.26 4.43 -7.48
C THR A 816 39.54 4.87 -8.92
N LEU A 817 38.52 4.92 -9.78
CA LEU A 817 38.66 5.40 -11.16
C LEU A 817 39.19 6.84 -11.19
N ALA A 818 38.63 7.72 -10.34
CA ALA A 818 39.08 9.10 -10.25
C ALA A 818 40.56 9.17 -9.85
N ARG A 819 40.99 8.44 -8.83
CA ARG A 819 42.39 8.37 -8.37
C ARG A 819 43.31 7.86 -9.49
N LEU A 820 42.94 6.81 -10.18
CA LEU A 820 43.76 6.20 -11.25
C LEU A 820 43.89 7.16 -12.47
N ARG A 821 42.77 7.77 -12.92
CA ARG A 821 42.80 8.73 -14.04
C ARG A 821 43.62 9.98 -13.71
N LEU A 822 43.50 10.50 -12.48
CA LEU A 822 44.33 11.62 -12.03
C LEU A 822 45.81 11.25 -11.96
N ALA A 823 46.17 10.04 -11.53
CA ALA A 823 47.57 9.55 -11.54
C ALA A 823 48.13 9.45 -12.95
N GLN A 824 47.34 9.21 -13.98
CA GLN A 824 47.68 9.26 -15.38
C GLN A 824 47.82 10.71 -15.95
N GLY A 825 47.38 11.72 -15.20
CA GLY A 825 47.26 13.11 -15.66
C GLY A 825 45.98 13.39 -16.45
N ASP A 826 45.07 12.45 -16.57
CA ASP A 826 43.73 12.61 -17.18
C ASP A 826 42.75 13.26 -16.21
N LYS A 827 42.88 14.59 -16.08
CA LYS A 827 42.04 15.39 -15.16
C LYS A 827 40.58 15.41 -15.57
N VAL A 828 40.27 15.29 -16.84
CA VAL A 828 38.89 15.32 -17.37
C VAL A 828 38.14 14.09 -16.89
N ARG A 829 38.62 12.86 -17.21
CA ARG A 829 37.98 11.64 -16.77
C ARG A 829 38.03 11.46 -15.25
N GLY A 830 39.10 11.95 -14.57
CA GLY A 830 39.16 11.96 -13.12
C GLY A 830 38.07 12.81 -12.47
N LEU A 831 37.77 14.00 -13.03
CA LEU A 831 36.68 14.88 -12.57
C LEU A 831 35.30 14.28 -12.88
N GLU A 832 35.13 13.65 -14.04
CA GLU A 832 33.88 12.97 -14.41
C GLU A 832 33.56 11.83 -13.43
N ALA A 833 34.56 11.02 -13.06
CA ALA A 833 34.38 9.94 -12.09
C ALA A 833 34.04 10.47 -10.69
N LEU A 834 34.64 11.57 -10.24
CA LEU A 834 34.27 12.24 -8.98
C LEU A 834 32.81 12.70 -9.00
N ARG A 835 32.40 13.36 -10.09
CA ARG A 835 31.02 13.85 -10.23
C ARG A 835 29.99 12.71 -10.30
N ALA A 836 30.33 11.60 -10.91
CA ALA A 836 29.48 10.42 -10.91
C ALA A 836 29.21 9.92 -9.49
N SER A 837 30.22 9.97 -8.59
CA SER A 837 30.05 9.53 -7.20
C SER A 837 29.05 10.41 -6.40
N PHE A 838 28.84 11.66 -6.79
CA PHE A 838 27.88 12.55 -6.12
C PHE A 838 26.41 12.20 -6.38
N TYR A 839 26.12 11.41 -7.40
CA TYR A 839 24.78 10.84 -7.59
C TYR A 839 24.46 9.63 -6.69
N VAL A 840 25.46 9.18 -5.91
CA VAL A 840 25.31 8.10 -4.93
C VAL A 840 25.63 8.58 -3.52
N ALA A 841 26.77 9.29 -3.34
CA ALA A 841 27.29 9.75 -2.05
C ALA A 841 27.73 11.21 -2.13
N PRO A 842 26.82 12.19 -2.12
CA PRO A 842 27.15 13.61 -2.30
C PRO A 842 27.68 14.31 -1.03
N PHE A 843 27.68 13.67 0.14
CA PHE A 843 27.98 14.36 1.41
C PHE A 843 29.44 14.19 1.86
N ASP A 844 30.39 14.37 0.92
CA ASP A 844 31.84 14.33 1.20
C ASP A 844 32.49 15.65 0.78
N TYR A 845 32.77 16.52 1.78
CA TYR A 845 33.35 17.86 1.54
C TYR A 845 34.71 17.80 0.85
N ALA A 846 35.54 16.77 1.12
CA ALA A 846 36.87 16.65 0.54
C ALA A 846 36.82 16.35 -0.96
N LEU A 847 35.87 15.50 -1.37
CA LEU A 847 35.64 15.19 -2.79
C LEU A 847 35.10 16.40 -3.54
N HIS A 848 34.15 17.17 -2.99
CA HIS A 848 33.68 18.43 -3.58
C HIS A 848 34.80 19.48 -3.67
N THR A 849 35.62 19.62 -2.62
CA THR A 849 36.80 20.51 -2.68
C THR A 849 37.73 20.11 -3.82
N ARG A 850 38.01 18.80 -3.97
CA ARG A 850 38.88 18.30 -5.05
C ARG A 850 38.26 18.49 -6.44
N ALA A 851 36.97 18.27 -6.60
CA ALA A 851 36.24 18.53 -7.84
C ALA A 851 36.25 20.03 -8.20
N GLY A 852 36.14 20.92 -7.21
CA GLY A 852 36.25 22.35 -7.37
C GLY A 852 37.65 22.79 -7.84
N GLU A 853 38.73 22.27 -7.23
CA GLU A 853 40.10 22.50 -7.66
C GLU A 853 40.33 22.09 -9.10
N LEU A 854 39.92 20.88 -9.47
CA LEU A 854 40.05 20.36 -10.86
C LEU A 854 39.26 21.23 -11.86
N SER A 855 38.10 21.74 -11.44
CA SER A 855 37.30 22.64 -12.26
C SER A 855 37.99 24.01 -12.45
N VAL A 856 38.68 24.54 -11.41
CA VAL A 856 39.53 25.73 -11.53
C VAL A 856 40.65 25.50 -12.53
N GLU A 857 41.34 24.35 -12.44
CA GLU A 857 42.41 23.98 -13.37
C GLU A 857 41.92 23.89 -14.83
N ALA A 858 40.67 23.42 -15.01
CA ALA A 858 39.98 23.38 -16.30
C ALA A 858 39.41 24.75 -16.73
N LYS A 859 39.53 25.80 -15.90
CA LYS A 859 38.95 27.13 -16.11
C LYS A 859 37.43 27.16 -16.17
N ASP A 860 36.76 26.12 -15.64
CA ASP A 860 35.30 26.07 -15.47
C ASP A 860 34.95 26.63 -14.08
N TYR A 861 35.04 27.94 -13.97
CA TYR A 861 34.83 28.62 -12.68
C TYR A 861 33.39 28.55 -12.18
N ALA A 862 32.40 28.34 -13.09
CA ALA A 862 30.99 28.17 -12.70
C ALA A 862 30.79 26.85 -11.96
N LYS A 863 31.33 25.76 -12.50
CA LYS A 863 31.28 24.44 -11.84
C LYS A 863 32.19 24.42 -10.60
N ALA A 864 33.38 25.08 -10.62
CA ALA A 864 34.19 25.21 -9.44
C ALA A 864 33.45 25.90 -8.27
N LEU A 865 32.70 26.96 -8.57
CA LEU A 865 31.86 27.63 -7.58
C LEU A 865 30.80 26.69 -6.97
N SER A 866 30.10 25.92 -7.80
CA SER A 866 29.10 24.97 -7.35
C SER A 866 29.70 23.94 -6.38
N GLU A 867 30.86 23.36 -6.74
CA GLU A 867 31.52 22.36 -5.92
C GLU A 867 32.05 22.96 -4.58
N PHE A 868 32.64 24.14 -4.61
CA PHE A 868 33.11 24.81 -3.38
C PHE A 868 31.94 25.24 -2.48
N GLN A 869 30.78 25.60 -3.06
CA GLN A 869 29.58 25.88 -2.27
C GLN A 869 29.03 24.61 -1.61
N ALA A 870 29.02 23.49 -2.33
CA ALA A 870 28.65 22.20 -1.78
C ALA A 870 29.59 21.76 -0.64
N ALA A 871 30.93 21.89 -0.87
CA ALA A 871 31.93 21.64 0.18
C ALA A 871 31.72 22.51 1.42
N LEU A 872 31.41 23.80 1.23
CA LEU A 872 31.17 24.75 2.33
C LEU A 872 29.88 24.40 3.10
N ALA A 873 28.83 23.96 2.40
CA ALA A 873 27.57 23.55 3.01
C ALA A 873 27.71 22.31 3.90
N LEU A 874 28.76 21.52 3.70
CA LEU A 874 29.09 20.33 4.50
C LEU A 874 29.94 20.66 5.76
N GLU A 875 30.06 21.93 6.10
CA GLU A 875 30.76 22.42 7.32
C GLU A 875 32.18 21.83 7.46
N PRO A 876 33.07 22.05 6.48
CA PRO A 876 34.41 21.48 6.50
C PRO A 876 35.22 21.99 7.70
N PRO A 877 36.17 21.19 8.22
CA PRO A 877 37.00 21.58 9.38
C PRO A 877 37.78 22.92 9.18
N ASN A 878 38.19 23.19 7.94
CA ASN A 878 38.83 24.45 7.59
C ASN A 878 37.85 25.41 6.89
N ILE A 879 36.98 26.03 7.66
CA ILE A 879 35.93 26.92 7.17
C ILE A 879 36.53 28.18 6.49
N ALA A 880 37.72 28.62 6.90
CA ALA A 880 38.40 29.77 6.31
C ALA A 880 38.84 29.49 4.87
N GLU A 881 39.44 28.32 4.62
CA GLU A 881 39.83 27.88 3.28
C GLU A 881 38.63 27.64 2.38
N ALA A 882 37.58 27.03 2.92
CA ALA A 882 36.36 26.80 2.16
C ALA A 882 35.72 28.12 1.67
N ASN A 883 35.61 29.12 2.55
CA ASN A 883 35.15 30.46 2.16
C ASN A 883 36.09 31.18 1.18
N PHE A 884 37.40 30.98 1.30
CA PHE A 884 38.37 31.51 0.34
C PHE A 884 38.22 30.87 -1.04
N ASN A 885 37.99 29.55 -1.12
CA ASN A 885 37.77 28.85 -2.40
C ASN A 885 36.51 29.37 -3.08
N VAL A 886 35.41 29.54 -2.36
CA VAL A 886 34.17 30.17 -2.86
C VAL A 886 34.44 31.60 -3.34
N ALA A 887 35.18 32.40 -2.55
CA ALA A 887 35.53 33.77 -2.92
C ALA A 887 36.36 33.83 -4.21
N SER A 888 37.34 32.91 -4.35
CA SER A 888 38.21 32.82 -5.53
C SER A 888 37.42 32.47 -6.80
N ALA A 889 36.47 31.57 -6.70
CA ALA A 889 35.60 31.22 -7.81
C ALA A 889 34.66 32.37 -8.23
N TYR A 890 34.07 33.09 -7.24
CA TYR A 890 33.28 34.30 -7.52
C TYR A 890 34.13 35.39 -8.20
N TYR A 891 35.35 35.60 -7.71
CA TYR A 891 36.28 36.59 -8.29
C TYR A 891 36.62 36.26 -9.75
N ALA A 892 36.91 34.97 -10.05
CA ALA A 892 37.21 34.52 -11.39
C ALA A 892 35.98 34.66 -12.36
N LEU A 893 34.75 34.60 -11.82
CA LEU A 893 33.51 34.86 -12.55
C LEU A 893 33.17 36.35 -12.69
N GLY A 894 33.99 37.27 -12.16
CA GLY A 894 33.70 38.70 -12.18
C GLY A 894 32.62 39.14 -11.16
N ARG A 895 32.16 38.26 -10.28
CA ARG A 895 31.12 38.53 -9.26
C ARG A 895 31.75 39.14 -8.00
N GLN A 896 32.20 40.39 -8.13
CA GLN A 896 32.99 41.11 -7.08
C GLN A 896 32.25 41.26 -5.74
N PRO A 897 30.94 41.59 -5.66
CA PRO A 897 30.24 41.73 -4.39
C PRO A 897 30.22 40.41 -3.59
N GLU A 898 29.93 39.30 -4.26
CA GLU A 898 29.89 37.99 -3.63
C GLU A 898 31.27 37.49 -3.25
N ALA A 899 32.29 37.75 -4.09
CA ALA A 899 33.70 37.47 -3.76
C ALA A 899 34.11 38.19 -2.50
N LYS A 900 33.81 39.51 -2.39
CA LYS A 900 34.09 40.32 -1.19
C LYS A 900 33.41 39.76 0.06
N LYS A 901 32.14 39.38 -0.05
CA LYS A 901 31.39 38.80 1.07
C LYS A 901 32.02 37.49 1.55
N SER A 902 32.42 36.61 0.63
CA SER A 902 33.00 35.30 0.97
C SER A 902 34.40 35.42 1.51
N VAL A 903 35.26 36.31 0.98
CA VAL A 903 36.60 36.51 1.49
C VAL A 903 36.61 37.16 2.89
N LEU A 904 35.64 38.03 3.19
CA LEU A 904 35.49 38.58 4.54
C LEU A 904 35.12 37.48 5.53
N ARG A 905 34.23 36.55 5.19
CA ARG A 905 33.93 35.38 6.02
C ARG A 905 35.15 34.47 6.26
N ALA A 906 36.00 34.33 5.24
CA ALA A 906 37.28 33.60 5.40
C ALA A 906 38.17 34.29 6.44
N LEU A 907 38.26 35.63 6.42
CA LEU A 907 39.06 36.43 7.36
C LEU A 907 38.40 36.53 8.74
N GLU A 908 37.10 36.46 8.86
CA GLU A 908 36.40 36.33 10.15
C GLU A 908 36.80 35.04 10.86
N ALA A 909 36.84 33.91 10.10
CA ALA A 909 37.26 32.62 10.62
C ALA A 909 38.78 32.54 10.89
N ALA A 910 39.61 33.15 10.05
CA ALA A 910 41.08 33.20 10.20
C ALA A 910 41.65 34.58 9.78
N PRO A 911 41.79 35.55 10.71
CA PRO A 911 42.22 36.92 10.37
C PRO A 911 43.61 37.02 9.72
N ARG A 912 44.49 36.04 9.95
CA ARG A 912 45.86 36.01 9.40
C ARG A 912 45.98 35.12 8.14
N TYR A 913 44.89 34.78 7.46
CA TYR A 913 44.93 33.98 6.24
C TYR A 913 45.41 34.83 5.05
N GLU A 914 46.72 34.78 4.75
CA GLU A 914 47.41 35.63 3.77
C GLU A 914 46.74 35.60 2.39
N LYS A 915 46.39 34.41 1.84
CA LYS A 915 45.72 34.29 0.54
C LYS A 915 44.38 35.04 0.49
N ALA A 916 43.61 35.03 1.59
CA ALA A 916 42.36 35.77 1.68
C ALA A 916 42.57 37.28 1.76
N GLN A 917 43.63 37.74 2.49
CA GLN A 917 44.00 39.15 2.54
C GLN A 917 44.42 39.65 1.15
N GLU A 918 45.26 38.90 0.42
CA GLU A 918 45.67 39.24 -0.95
C GLU A 918 44.47 39.32 -1.90
N LEU A 919 43.54 38.37 -1.81
CA LEU A 919 42.31 38.37 -2.64
C LEU A 919 41.45 39.61 -2.32
N LEU A 920 41.28 39.93 -1.03
CA LEU A 920 40.53 41.13 -0.62
C LEU A 920 41.15 42.41 -1.21
N LEU A 921 42.50 42.55 -1.16
CA LEU A 921 43.21 43.68 -1.74
C LEU A 921 42.97 43.79 -3.26
N LYS A 922 42.98 42.64 -3.99
CA LYS A 922 42.65 42.63 -5.44
C LYS A 922 41.21 43.06 -5.72
N ILE A 923 40.25 42.67 -4.87
CA ILE A 923 38.84 43.01 -5.00
C ILE A 923 38.58 44.50 -4.72
N VAL A 924 39.28 45.09 -3.71
CA VAL A 924 39.06 46.49 -3.26
C VAL A 924 39.92 47.46 -4.05
N GLY A 925 41.04 47.01 -4.59
CA GLY A 925 41.96 47.84 -5.39
C GLY A 925 41.56 48.01 -6.87
N GLN A 926 40.49 47.37 -7.30
CA GLN A 926 39.84 47.56 -8.62
C GLN A 926 38.68 48.52 -8.47
#